data_a234490ff0dd8b4cc1c6c32861883d25
#
_entry.id   a234490ff0dd8b4cc1c6c32861883d25
#
_cell.length_a   1.000
_cell.length_b   1.000
_cell.length_c   1.000
_cell.angle_alpha   90.00
_cell.angle_beta   90.00
_cell.angle_gamma   90.00
#
_symmetry.space_group_name_H-M   'P 1'
#
loop_
_entity.id
_entity.type
_entity.pdbx_description
1 polymer ?
#
loop_
_entity_poly.entity_id
_entity_poly.type
_entity_poly.pdbx_seq_one_letter_code
_entity_poly.pdbx_strand_id
1 'polypeptide(L)'
;MFSRITAQLPADGLLFHTLKGTETLSRPFVLTAELLATDARIDRHALLGKPVTFTLPTDGLMNALSPRYLNGKITRVAVRSQELSGTRYAVYALTVEPDLWPMKRDRNLRIFQSQTVPQIVQTLLKEYGVNVETRLAGSYRVWEYCVQYQESSLDFISRLMELEGIYYFFRHEADRHTLVLCDAPDQHQAFPGYETIAYHVTPSGGVVTEEGISQWSLAESVTPGIYSTDDYDFRKPNAWMLQARQNPASPVPGSVDVYDWPGHFVDHSHGESYARIRQEVWQAEHHSVSGSGTATGIAPGFTFSIINAPHFSDNGEYLVTSATYDFAENSYASGDTGDSRHNIHFTVLPSSVTYRTPPETAWPKTHGPQTAKVVGPKGESIWTDRYGRVKVKFHWDRLAKGDDTSSCWVRVSSAWAGQGFGGVQIPRVNDEVVVDFINGDPDRPLIIGRVYNEASMPPWALPAAATQMGFLSRSKDGTADTANALRFEDKSGEEHLWIQAQKNMDTHVKNDESHSVLNNRTVSVGANNETRVDGDHTLGTQGNSKTLTTGNRTEQAFASYTIAAGDSVRIECGLSAIELTKEGTINFIGKNFNITVDGNGEINTKGGELHLNPEGGSAAIIAPGSGHKNKIKSEIENYFSSSTNNTKG
;
A
#
# COMPACT_ATOMS: atom_id res chain seq x y z
N MET A 1 40.69 -40.87 34.58
CA MET A 1 40.56 -41.07 33.11
C MET A 1 39.98 -39.77 32.57
N PHE A 2 40.79 -38.98 31.92
CA PHE A 2 40.24 -37.75 31.32
C PHE A 2 39.24 -38.15 30.22
N SER A 3 37.99 -37.72 30.33
CA SER A 3 36.97 -38.00 29.34
C SER A 3 37.26 -37.12 28.10
N ARG A 4 37.33 -37.74 26.93
CA ARG A 4 37.62 -37.05 25.67
C ARG A 4 36.36 -36.45 25.05
N ILE A 5 36.54 -35.43 24.24
CA ILE A 5 35.47 -34.94 23.37
C ILE A 5 35.10 -36.05 22.40
N THR A 6 33.82 -36.32 22.25
CA THR A 6 33.29 -37.32 21.31
C THR A 6 32.35 -36.66 20.28
N ALA A 7 32.28 -37.27 19.11
CA ALA A 7 31.36 -36.83 18.06
C ALA A 7 30.37 -37.98 17.77
N GLN A 8 29.09 -37.68 17.86
CA GLN A 8 28.02 -38.59 17.49
C GLN A 8 27.42 -38.16 16.14
N LEU A 9 27.50 -39.02 15.14
CA LEU A 9 27.03 -38.80 13.78
C LEU A 9 26.61 -40.13 13.14
N PRO A 10 25.90 -40.15 11.99
CA PRO A 10 25.37 -41.36 11.37
C PRO A 10 26.41 -42.33 10.75
N ALA A 11 27.68 -42.10 10.92
CA ALA A 11 28.75 -42.96 10.43
C ALA A 11 29.67 -43.37 11.58
N ASP A 12 30.06 -44.62 11.60
CA ASP A 12 30.99 -45.17 12.60
C ASP A 12 32.46 -44.95 12.19
N GLY A 13 33.37 -45.04 13.17
CA GLY A 13 34.81 -45.01 12.92
C GLY A 13 35.42 -43.63 12.73
N LEU A 14 34.68 -42.56 13.01
CA LEU A 14 35.12 -41.19 13.00
C LEU A 14 35.47 -40.74 14.43
N LEU A 15 36.74 -40.46 14.69
CA LEU A 15 37.24 -40.02 15.98
C LEU A 15 37.44 -38.50 16.00
N PHE A 16 37.00 -37.86 17.08
CA PHE A 16 37.17 -36.40 17.21
C PHE A 16 38.66 -36.04 17.25
N HIS A 17 39.04 -34.97 16.49
CA HIS A 17 40.39 -34.45 16.48
C HIS A 17 40.43 -32.96 16.87
N THR A 18 39.72 -32.11 16.10
CA THR A 18 39.65 -30.65 16.39
C THR A 18 38.25 -30.14 16.19
N LEU A 19 37.89 -29.07 16.92
CA LEU A 19 36.71 -28.27 16.67
C LEU A 19 37.05 -26.79 16.88
N LYS A 20 36.70 -25.97 15.86
CA LYS A 20 36.82 -24.52 15.90
C LYS A 20 35.54 -23.90 15.41
N GLY A 21 35.19 -22.75 15.95
CA GLY A 21 34.03 -21.98 15.49
C GLY A 21 33.57 -20.96 16.49
N THR A 22 32.61 -20.17 16.08
CA THR A 22 32.08 -19.07 16.88
C THR A 22 30.55 -19.17 16.96
N GLU A 23 30.05 -19.00 18.16
CA GLU A 23 28.66 -18.72 18.46
C GLU A 23 28.54 -17.28 18.96
N THR A 24 27.52 -16.55 18.50
CA THR A 24 27.25 -15.18 18.91
C THR A 24 25.74 -14.98 18.98
N LEU A 25 25.29 -14.17 19.92
CA LEU A 25 23.87 -13.79 20.00
C LEU A 25 23.37 -13.23 18.66
N SER A 26 22.18 -13.62 18.27
CA SER A 26 21.53 -13.19 17.02
C SER A 26 22.26 -13.55 15.73
N ARG A 27 23.16 -14.51 15.75
CA ARG A 27 23.86 -15.00 14.56
C ARG A 27 23.82 -16.53 14.50
N PRO A 28 23.63 -17.12 13.30
CA PRO A 28 23.83 -18.55 13.11
C PRO A 28 25.30 -18.91 13.38
N PHE A 29 25.53 -19.93 14.21
CA PHE A 29 26.88 -20.43 14.44
C PHE A 29 27.45 -21.15 13.22
N VAL A 30 28.77 -21.15 13.12
CA VAL A 30 29.52 -21.97 12.15
C VAL A 30 30.64 -22.67 12.89
N LEU A 31 30.56 -23.99 12.99
CA LEU A 31 31.62 -24.80 13.57
C LEU A 31 32.32 -25.61 12.48
N THR A 32 33.63 -25.72 12.58
CA THR A 32 34.46 -26.58 11.74
C THR A 32 35.08 -27.65 12.61
N ALA A 33 34.75 -28.89 12.34
CA ALA A 33 35.31 -30.02 13.06
C ALA A 33 36.14 -30.89 12.15
N GLU A 34 37.28 -31.38 12.63
CA GLU A 34 38.08 -32.41 11.96
C GLU A 34 37.96 -33.72 12.72
N LEU A 35 37.62 -34.76 12.01
CA LEU A 35 37.50 -36.12 12.53
C LEU A 35 38.49 -37.01 11.81
N LEU A 36 39.12 -37.93 12.54
CA LEU A 36 40.06 -38.90 12.02
C LEU A 36 39.41 -40.24 11.77
N ALA A 37 39.72 -40.86 10.65
CA ALA A 37 39.31 -42.22 10.34
C ALA A 37 40.45 -43.00 9.66
N THR A 38 40.46 -44.29 9.79
CA THR A 38 41.32 -45.18 9.02
C THR A 38 40.78 -45.43 7.61
N ASP A 39 39.48 -45.27 7.42
CA ASP A 39 38.78 -45.40 6.13
C ASP A 39 38.60 -44.04 5.45
N ALA A 40 39.17 -43.88 4.27
CA ALA A 40 39.02 -42.66 3.43
C ALA A 40 37.77 -42.72 2.54
N ARG A 41 36.96 -43.78 2.58
CA ARG A 41 35.80 -44.02 1.69
C ARG A 41 34.45 -43.99 2.39
N ILE A 42 34.37 -43.44 3.62
CA ILE A 42 33.09 -43.19 4.28
C ILE A 42 32.22 -42.32 3.34
N ASP A 43 31.00 -42.73 3.13
CA ASP A 43 30.09 -42.05 2.21
C ASP A 43 29.76 -40.62 2.71
N ARG A 44 30.26 -39.63 1.99
CA ARG A 44 30.06 -38.22 2.30
C ARG A 44 28.59 -37.80 2.13
N HIS A 45 27.86 -38.40 1.18
CA HIS A 45 26.45 -38.11 0.98
C HIS A 45 25.59 -38.57 2.14
N ALA A 46 25.99 -39.65 2.81
CA ALA A 46 25.31 -40.11 4.02
C ALA A 46 25.48 -39.15 5.22
N LEU A 47 26.50 -38.29 5.20
CA LEU A 47 26.77 -37.30 6.23
C LEU A 47 26.11 -35.94 5.95
N LEU A 48 25.99 -35.54 4.69
CA LEU A 48 25.45 -34.23 4.32
C LEU A 48 24.00 -34.06 4.76
N GLY A 49 23.71 -32.92 5.41
CA GLY A 49 22.38 -32.59 5.94
C GLY A 49 21.99 -33.37 7.21
N LYS A 50 22.88 -34.23 7.71
CA LYS A 50 22.60 -35.02 8.92
C LYS A 50 23.04 -34.28 10.18
N PRO A 51 22.41 -34.58 11.34
CA PRO A 51 22.82 -34.02 12.62
C PRO A 51 24.19 -34.56 13.06
N VAL A 52 24.92 -33.73 13.77
CA VAL A 52 26.10 -34.13 14.53
C VAL A 52 26.04 -33.47 15.90
N THR A 53 26.42 -34.25 16.94
CA THR A 53 26.55 -33.75 18.31
C THR A 53 27.96 -34.00 18.82
N PHE A 54 28.62 -32.91 19.23
CA PHE A 54 29.89 -33.01 19.98
C PHE A 54 29.57 -32.98 21.47
N THR A 55 30.08 -33.96 22.21
CA THR A 55 29.94 -34.04 23.64
C THR A 55 31.23 -33.63 24.30
N LEU A 56 31.20 -32.52 25.04
CA LEU A 56 32.32 -31.96 25.75
C LEU A 56 32.25 -32.40 27.21
N PRO A 57 33.30 -33.04 27.75
CA PRO A 57 33.36 -33.34 29.17
C PRO A 57 33.42 -32.04 29.98
N THR A 58 32.82 -32.06 31.17
CA THR A 58 32.85 -30.97 32.14
C THR A 58 33.60 -31.44 33.41
N ASP A 59 34.48 -30.59 33.95
CA ASP A 59 35.41 -30.99 35.03
C ASP A 59 34.87 -30.74 36.46
N GLY A 60 33.62 -30.47 36.67
CA GLY A 60 33.06 -30.30 38.03
C GLY A 60 32.83 -31.61 38.76
N LEU A 61 33.24 -31.71 40.02
CA LEU A 61 32.95 -32.87 40.90
C LEU A 61 31.44 -33.17 41.01
N MET A 62 30.60 -32.17 40.80
CA MET A 62 29.14 -32.26 40.69
C MET A 62 28.65 -32.43 39.26
N ASN A 63 29.48 -32.16 38.24
CA ASN A 63 29.10 -31.99 36.83
C ASN A 63 29.46 -33.18 35.93
N ALA A 64 30.15 -34.19 36.44
CA ALA A 64 30.47 -35.42 35.71
C ALA A 64 29.23 -36.15 35.12
N LEU A 65 28.01 -35.72 35.52
CA LEU A 65 26.75 -36.25 35.05
C LEU A 65 26.04 -35.41 33.98
N SER A 66 26.57 -34.21 33.64
CA SER A 66 25.94 -33.29 32.70
C SER A 66 26.97 -32.69 31.74
N PRO A 67 27.40 -33.43 30.70
CA PRO A 67 28.32 -32.91 29.71
C PRO A 67 27.68 -31.75 28.94
N ARG A 68 28.54 -30.87 28.40
CA ARG A 68 28.09 -29.86 27.43
C ARG A 68 27.97 -30.46 26.02
N TYR A 69 26.96 -30.06 25.33
CA TYR A 69 26.74 -30.47 23.93
C TYR A 69 26.91 -29.28 22.97
N LEU A 70 27.42 -29.57 21.78
CA LEU A 70 27.34 -28.69 20.60
C LEU A 70 26.71 -29.49 19.47
N ASN A 71 25.49 -29.17 19.12
CA ASN A 71 24.70 -29.86 18.10
C ASN A 71 24.44 -29.00 16.90
N GLY A 72 24.49 -29.57 15.70
CA GLY A 72 24.14 -28.87 14.44
C GLY A 72 23.97 -29.82 13.29
N LYS A 73 23.81 -29.28 12.08
CA LYS A 73 23.72 -30.01 10.80
C LYS A 73 25.02 -29.91 10.03
N ILE A 74 25.45 -31.00 9.44
CA ILE A 74 26.63 -31.05 8.55
C ILE A 74 26.24 -30.44 7.21
N THR A 75 26.77 -29.24 6.91
CA THR A 75 26.49 -28.51 5.65
C THR A 75 27.59 -28.69 4.59
N ARG A 76 28.76 -29.14 5.02
CA ARG A 76 29.90 -29.43 4.12
C ARG A 76 30.76 -30.56 4.70
N VAL A 77 31.22 -31.44 3.81
CA VAL A 77 32.19 -32.49 4.12
C VAL A 77 33.35 -32.41 3.14
N ALA A 78 34.57 -32.31 3.63
CA ALA A 78 35.79 -32.42 2.85
C ALA A 78 36.66 -33.54 3.44
N VAL A 79 37.40 -34.28 2.60
CA VAL A 79 38.28 -35.36 3.03
C VAL A 79 39.68 -35.13 2.51
N ARG A 80 40.67 -35.24 3.40
CA ARG A 80 42.10 -35.20 3.07
C ARG A 80 42.86 -36.33 3.78
N SER A 81 44.05 -36.67 3.30
CA SER A 81 44.90 -37.64 3.97
C SER A 81 45.95 -36.88 4.78
N GLN A 82 46.26 -37.38 5.97
CA GLN A 82 47.32 -36.83 6.85
C GLN A 82 48.05 -37.98 7.53
N GLU A 83 49.34 -37.86 7.64
CA GLU A 83 50.17 -38.76 8.43
C GLU A 83 50.35 -38.17 9.82
N LEU A 84 49.99 -38.96 10.86
CA LEU A 84 50.16 -38.59 12.26
C LEU A 84 50.92 -39.74 12.95
N SER A 85 52.10 -39.43 13.51
CA SER A 85 52.95 -40.40 14.21
C SER A 85 53.19 -41.72 13.46
N GLY A 86 53.47 -41.63 12.13
CA GLY A 86 53.70 -42.78 11.27
C GLY A 86 52.45 -43.53 10.83
N THR A 87 51.28 -43.10 11.21
CA THR A 87 50.00 -43.68 10.80
C THR A 87 49.28 -42.73 9.86
N ARG A 88 48.81 -43.24 8.71
CA ARG A 88 48.07 -42.46 7.71
C ARG A 88 46.57 -42.48 8.06
N TYR A 89 46.02 -41.31 8.31
CA TYR A 89 44.60 -41.10 8.60
C TYR A 89 43.93 -40.38 7.41
N ALA A 90 42.65 -40.66 7.22
CA ALA A 90 41.76 -39.80 6.52
C ALA A 90 41.20 -38.76 7.49
N VAL A 91 41.30 -37.49 7.15
CA VAL A 91 40.76 -36.39 7.92
C VAL A 91 39.46 -35.92 7.25
N TYR A 92 38.37 -36.04 7.94
CA TYR A 92 37.06 -35.57 7.53
C TYR A 92 36.83 -34.20 8.17
N ALA A 93 36.91 -33.14 7.34
CA ALA A 93 36.61 -31.76 7.78
C ALA A 93 35.13 -31.48 7.52
N LEU A 94 34.38 -31.26 8.60
CA LEU A 94 32.96 -30.99 8.62
C LEU A 94 32.72 -29.51 8.89
N THR A 95 31.84 -28.88 8.10
CA THR A 95 31.22 -27.59 8.49
C THR A 95 29.86 -27.89 9.06
N VAL A 96 29.58 -27.36 10.26
CA VAL A 96 28.38 -27.60 11.03
C VAL A 96 27.69 -26.27 11.31
N GLU A 97 26.43 -26.18 10.93
CA GLU A 97 25.60 -24.98 11.06
C GLU A 97 24.26 -25.32 11.74
N PRO A 98 23.56 -24.33 12.30
CA PRO A 98 22.24 -24.58 12.92
C PRO A 98 21.16 -24.91 11.86
N ASP A 99 20.00 -25.37 12.34
CA ASP A 99 18.82 -25.62 11.51
C ASP A 99 18.33 -24.38 10.73
N LEU A 100 18.84 -23.20 11.04
CA LEU A 100 18.65 -21.95 10.28
C LEU A 100 19.37 -21.90 8.92
N TRP A 101 20.36 -22.80 8.66
CA TRP A 101 21.19 -22.71 7.47
C TRP A 101 20.42 -22.65 6.13
N PRO A 102 19.27 -23.34 5.95
CA PRO A 102 18.53 -23.25 4.70
C PRO A 102 17.96 -21.85 4.48
N MET A 103 17.60 -21.15 5.56
CA MET A 103 17.05 -19.78 5.51
C MET A 103 18.07 -18.74 5.02
N LYS A 104 19.37 -19.05 5.00
CA LYS A 104 20.45 -18.22 4.40
C LYS A 104 20.56 -18.43 2.90
N ARG A 105 20.02 -19.51 2.36
CA ARG A 105 20.18 -19.95 0.98
C ARG A 105 18.96 -19.70 0.10
N ASP A 106 17.81 -19.48 0.71
CA ASP A 106 16.62 -19.12 -0.02
C ASP A 106 16.64 -17.65 -0.46
N ARG A 107 15.74 -17.32 -1.33
CA ARG A 107 15.43 -15.95 -1.73
C ARG A 107 13.94 -15.89 -2.08
N ASN A 108 13.18 -15.04 -1.40
CA ASN A 108 11.74 -15.05 -1.56
C ASN A 108 11.14 -13.65 -1.72
N LEU A 109 9.89 -13.64 -2.20
CA LEU A 109 9.00 -12.49 -2.22
C LEU A 109 7.69 -12.94 -1.60
N ARG A 110 7.35 -12.38 -0.45
CA ARG A 110 6.19 -12.80 0.33
C ARG A 110 5.64 -11.63 1.14
N ILE A 111 4.33 -11.59 1.30
CA ILE A 111 3.62 -10.55 2.04
C ILE A 111 3.04 -11.14 3.32
N PHE A 112 3.29 -10.48 4.44
CA PHE A 112 2.68 -10.75 5.73
C PHE A 112 1.77 -9.57 6.09
N GLN A 113 0.56 -9.85 6.55
CA GLN A 113 -0.43 -8.83 6.90
C GLN A 113 -1.00 -9.09 8.30
N SER A 114 -1.23 -8.02 9.05
CA SER A 114 -1.87 -8.04 10.36
C SER A 114 -1.20 -9.02 11.34
N GLN A 115 0.15 -9.05 11.36
CA GLN A 115 0.95 -9.91 12.21
C GLN A 115 1.99 -9.11 12.98
N THR A 116 2.34 -9.57 14.17
CA THR A 116 3.50 -9.07 14.92
C THR A 116 4.78 -9.72 14.42
N VAL A 117 5.94 -9.09 14.68
CA VAL A 117 7.25 -9.67 14.33
C VAL A 117 7.44 -11.05 14.94
N PRO A 118 7.15 -11.31 16.23
CA PRO A 118 7.21 -12.67 16.77
C PRO A 118 6.38 -13.70 16.02
N GLN A 119 5.17 -13.33 15.55
CA GLN A 119 4.32 -14.24 14.76
C GLN A 119 4.92 -14.55 13.39
N ILE A 120 5.48 -13.54 12.71
CA ILE A 120 6.17 -13.70 11.42
C ILE A 120 7.38 -14.60 11.58
N VAL A 121 8.24 -14.34 12.59
CA VAL A 121 9.44 -15.12 12.89
C VAL A 121 9.09 -16.57 13.18
N GLN A 122 8.13 -16.83 14.08
CA GLN A 122 7.70 -18.18 14.42
C GLN A 122 7.11 -18.93 13.21
N THR A 123 6.37 -18.24 12.35
CA THR A 123 5.82 -18.83 11.12
C THR A 123 6.94 -19.35 10.23
N LEU A 124 7.95 -18.53 9.96
CA LEU A 124 9.08 -18.91 9.13
C LEU A 124 9.93 -20.00 9.79
N LEU A 125 10.28 -19.87 11.06
CA LEU A 125 11.06 -20.89 11.79
C LEU A 125 10.37 -22.26 11.73
N LYS A 126 9.06 -22.29 11.91
CA LYS A 126 8.26 -23.53 11.82
C LYS A 126 8.27 -24.13 10.40
N GLU A 127 8.18 -23.31 9.37
CA GLU A 127 8.23 -23.77 7.97
C GLU A 127 9.56 -24.46 7.65
N TYR A 128 10.66 -24.00 8.24
CA TYR A 128 11.99 -24.59 8.09
C TYR A 128 12.30 -25.70 9.11
N GLY A 129 11.36 -26.03 9.97
CA GLY A 129 11.51 -27.10 10.96
C GLY A 129 12.49 -26.79 12.09
N VAL A 130 12.73 -25.50 12.38
CA VAL A 130 13.61 -25.04 13.45
C VAL A 130 12.90 -25.21 14.80
N ASN A 131 13.56 -25.86 15.77
CA ASN A 131 13.08 -25.91 17.15
C ASN A 131 13.22 -24.52 17.78
N VAL A 132 12.14 -23.95 18.29
CA VAL A 132 12.11 -22.61 18.86
C VAL A 132 11.48 -22.60 20.24
N GLU A 133 12.10 -21.88 21.16
CA GLU A 133 11.57 -21.50 22.46
C GLU A 133 11.41 -19.97 22.49
N THR A 134 10.27 -19.48 22.96
CA THR A 134 9.99 -18.04 23.01
C THR A 134 9.93 -17.59 24.47
N ARG A 135 10.81 -16.65 24.84
CA ARG A 135 10.89 -16.01 26.16
C ARG A 135 10.59 -14.52 26.10
N LEU A 136 9.84 -14.08 25.09
CA LEU A 136 9.56 -12.66 24.87
C LEU A 136 8.57 -12.12 25.90
N ALA A 137 8.91 -11.01 26.54
CA ALA A 137 8.08 -10.32 27.53
C ALA A 137 7.50 -9.00 27.01
N GLY A 138 8.06 -8.44 25.93
CA GLY A 138 7.67 -7.18 25.33
C GLY A 138 6.32 -7.20 24.64
N SER A 139 5.76 -6.00 24.40
CA SER A 139 4.59 -5.80 23.57
C SER A 139 5.05 -5.35 22.18
N TYR A 140 4.57 -6.05 21.16
CA TYR A 140 4.98 -5.85 19.77
C TYR A 140 3.83 -5.29 18.94
N ARG A 141 4.15 -4.34 18.06
CA ARG A 141 3.14 -3.79 17.17
C ARG A 141 2.64 -4.84 16.17
N VAL A 142 1.38 -4.68 15.76
CA VAL A 142 0.82 -5.42 14.63
C VAL A 142 1.16 -4.66 13.35
N TRP A 143 1.93 -5.27 12.47
CA TRP A 143 2.24 -4.73 11.14
C TRP A 143 1.03 -4.93 10.23
N GLU A 144 0.48 -3.83 9.71
CA GLU A 144 -0.60 -3.88 8.72
C GLU A 144 -0.12 -4.58 7.44
N TYR A 145 1.15 -4.34 7.06
CA TYR A 145 1.76 -4.85 5.84
C TYR A 145 3.27 -4.93 6.02
N CYS A 146 3.86 -6.08 5.72
CA CYS A 146 5.29 -6.34 5.84
C CYS A 146 5.73 -7.28 4.73
N VAL A 147 6.70 -6.91 3.93
CA VAL A 147 7.12 -7.62 2.72
C VAL A 147 8.53 -8.16 2.87
N GLN A 148 8.67 -9.47 2.73
CA GLN A 148 9.95 -10.07 2.37
C GLN A 148 10.19 -9.80 0.89
N TYR A 149 11.19 -8.99 0.57
CA TYR A 149 11.42 -8.53 -0.80
C TYR A 149 12.82 -8.89 -1.32
N GLN A 150 12.92 -9.94 -2.14
CA GLN A 150 14.16 -10.39 -2.78
C GLN A 150 15.33 -10.62 -1.79
N GLU A 151 15.04 -10.94 -0.57
CA GLU A 151 16.00 -11.21 0.51
C GLU A 151 15.87 -12.66 0.98
N SER A 152 16.89 -13.16 1.71
CA SER A 152 16.80 -14.47 2.34
C SER A 152 15.78 -14.44 3.49
N SER A 153 15.20 -15.60 3.83
CA SER A 153 14.31 -15.68 4.99
C SER A 153 15.03 -15.34 6.28
N LEU A 154 16.33 -15.62 6.38
CA LEU A 154 17.13 -15.23 7.54
C LEU A 154 17.33 -13.72 7.62
N ASP A 155 17.70 -13.04 6.53
CA ASP A 155 17.88 -11.58 6.53
C ASP A 155 16.56 -10.89 6.86
N PHE A 156 15.44 -11.40 6.31
CA PHE A 156 14.11 -10.87 6.58
C PHE A 156 13.76 -10.90 8.07
N ILE A 157 13.89 -12.06 8.74
CA ILE A 157 13.60 -12.13 10.18
C ILE A 157 14.64 -11.37 11.01
N SER A 158 15.91 -11.33 10.58
CA SER A 158 16.97 -10.63 11.31
C SER A 158 16.71 -9.13 11.39
N ARG A 159 16.45 -8.46 10.25
CA ARG A 159 16.16 -7.02 10.26
C ARG A 159 14.91 -6.64 11.07
N LEU A 160 13.89 -7.52 11.07
CA LEU A 160 12.69 -7.30 11.87
C LEU A 160 12.97 -7.47 13.37
N MET A 161 13.73 -8.48 13.75
CA MET A 161 14.14 -8.69 15.14
C MET A 161 15.06 -7.57 15.64
N GLU A 162 16.01 -7.12 14.82
CA GLU A 162 16.88 -5.97 15.11
C GLU A 162 16.09 -4.68 15.36
N LEU A 163 15.00 -4.45 14.61
CA LEU A 163 14.12 -3.29 14.80
C LEU A 163 13.35 -3.37 16.12
N GLU A 164 12.78 -4.54 16.43
CA GLU A 164 11.93 -4.77 17.60
C GLU A 164 12.72 -5.09 18.86
N GLY A 165 14.07 -5.17 18.79
CA GLY A 165 14.93 -5.47 19.92
C GLY A 165 14.92 -6.91 20.37
N ILE A 166 14.47 -7.81 19.50
CA ILE A 166 14.49 -9.26 19.73
C ILE A 166 15.86 -9.81 19.36
N TYR A 167 16.39 -10.69 20.15
CA TYR A 167 17.63 -11.41 19.89
C TYR A 167 17.47 -12.89 20.21
N TYR A 168 18.42 -13.71 19.79
CA TYR A 168 18.36 -15.16 20.02
C TYR A 168 19.72 -15.76 20.30
N PHE A 169 19.69 -16.96 20.90
CA PHE A 169 20.84 -17.84 21.07
C PHE A 169 20.42 -19.29 20.86
N PHE A 170 21.39 -20.20 20.82
CA PHE A 170 21.15 -21.63 20.70
C PHE A 170 21.40 -22.33 22.04
N ARG A 171 20.41 -23.11 22.48
CA ARG A 171 20.58 -24.06 23.55
C ARG A 171 20.78 -25.45 22.96
N HIS A 172 21.97 -26.02 23.19
CA HIS A 172 22.34 -27.30 22.65
C HIS A 172 21.99 -28.44 23.64
N GLU A 173 21.47 -29.54 23.12
CA GLU A 173 21.09 -30.75 23.80
C GLU A 173 21.76 -31.96 23.11
N ALA A 174 21.63 -33.16 23.68
CA ALA A 174 22.30 -34.34 23.15
C ALA A 174 21.88 -34.73 21.72
N ASP A 175 20.64 -34.46 21.36
CA ASP A 175 20.02 -34.88 20.11
C ASP A 175 19.58 -33.71 19.19
N ARG A 176 19.58 -32.47 19.70
CA ARG A 176 19.07 -31.29 19.02
C ARG A 176 19.67 -30.01 19.57
N HIS A 177 19.40 -28.93 18.88
CA HIS A 177 19.54 -27.56 19.40
C HIS A 177 18.20 -26.83 19.29
N THR A 178 17.98 -25.90 20.20
CA THR A 178 16.77 -25.07 20.27
C THR A 178 17.19 -23.61 20.12
N LEU A 179 16.58 -22.89 19.20
CA LEU A 179 16.71 -21.45 19.08
C LEU A 179 15.82 -20.79 20.14
N VAL A 180 16.41 -20.00 21.03
CA VAL A 180 15.72 -19.31 22.13
C VAL A 180 15.60 -17.84 21.78
N LEU A 181 14.38 -17.34 21.62
CA LEU A 181 14.09 -15.92 21.37
C LEU A 181 13.96 -15.18 22.70
N CYS A 182 14.68 -14.06 22.84
CA CYS A 182 14.73 -13.21 24.03
C CYS A 182 14.57 -11.74 23.70
N ASP A 183 14.15 -10.93 24.68
CA ASP A 183 14.03 -9.47 24.61
C ASP A 183 14.36 -8.74 25.92
N ALA A 184 14.74 -9.48 26.97
CA ALA A 184 15.02 -8.93 28.28
C ALA A 184 16.16 -9.68 29.00
N PRO A 185 16.94 -9.01 29.88
CA PRO A 185 18.10 -9.61 30.55
C PRO A 185 17.73 -10.69 31.57
N ASP A 186 16.56 -10.64 32.20
CA ASP A 186 16.06 -11.59 33.17
C ASP A 186 15.65 -12.96 32.57
N GLN A 187 15.74 -13.10 31.27
CA GLN A 187 15.40 -14.33 30.53
C GLN A 187 16.59 -15.29 30.39
N HIS A 188 17.77 -14.90 30.87
CA HIS A 188 18.98 -15.68 30.83
C HIS A 188 19.17 -16.42 32.16
N GLN A 189 19.84 -17.54 32.09
CA GLN A 189 20.19 -18.37 33.24
C GLN A 189 21.66 -18.81 33.17
N ALA A 190 22.25 -19.12 34.29
CA ALA A 190 23.58 -19.69 34.30
C ALA A 190 23.60 -21.07 33.62
N PHE A 191 24.72 -21.41 32.98
CA PHE A 191 24.93 -22.79 32.53
C PHE A 191 25.05 -23.71 33.75
N PRO A 192 24.30 -24.81 33.78
CA PRO A 192 24.29 -25.70 34.98
C PRO A 192 25.71 -26.12 35.38
N GLY A 193 26.06 -25.85 36.64
CA GLY A 193 27.39 -26.14 37.22
C GLY A 193 28.47 -25.12 36.93
N TYR A 194 28.15 -24.03 36.21
CA TYR A 194 29.03 -22.90 35.92
C TYR A 194 28.39 -21.56 36.34
N GLU A 195 27.57 -21.60 37.38
CA GLU A 195 26.96 -20.40 37.97
C GLU A 195 28.05 -19.41 38.43
N THR A 196 29.20 -19.97 38.86
CA THR A 196 30.37 -19.21 39.27
C THR A 196 31.62 -19.76 38.60
N ILE A 197 32.42 -18.90 37.98
CA ILE A 197 33.68 -19.25 37.31
C ILE A 197 34.80 -18.42 37.92
N ALA A 198 35.88 -19.10 38.37
CA ALA A 198 37.02 -18.43 38.98
C ALA A 198 38.01 -17.88 37.92
N TYR A 199 38.58 -16.71 38.21
CA TYR A 199 39.73 -16.23 37.49
C TYR A 199 40.99 -16.86 38.11
N HIS A 200 41.81 -17.44 37.24
CA HIS A 200 43.08 -18.08 37.66
C HIS A 200 44.25 -17.39 36.94
N VAL A 201 45.19 -16.84 37.72
CA VAL A 201 46.49 -16.42 37.18
C VAL A 201 47.27 -17.67 36.88
N THR A 202 47.54 -17.98 35.62
CA THR A 202 48.39 -19.10 35.25
C THR A 202 49.84 -18.70 35.51
N PRO A 203 50.57 -19.35 36.47
CA PRO A 203 51.98 -19.12 36.65
C PRO A 203 52.74 -19.51 35.36
N SER A 204 53.78 -18.77 35.00
CA SER A 204 54.66 -19.13 33.89
C SER A 204 55.19 -20.56 34.08
N GLY A 205 54.69 -21.53 33.29
CA GLY A 205 55.08 -22.93 33.31
C GLY A 205 54.28 -23.88 34.21
N GLY A 206 53.13 -23.43 34.81
CA GLY A 206 52.24 -24.28 35.59
C GLY A 206 51.08 -24.85 34.74
N VAL A 207 50.76 -26.13 34.95
CA VAL A 207 49.52 -26.73 34.42
C VAL A 207 48.42 -26.39 35.39
N VAL A 208 47.41 -25.62 34.92
CA VAL A 208 46.19 -25.41 35.70
C VAL A 208 45.28 -26.64 35.49
N THR A 209 45.00 -27.35 36.55
CA THR A 209 44.16 -28.59 36.53
C THR A 209 42.67 -28.30 36.65
N GLU A 210 42.29 -27.06 36.93
CA GLU A 210 40.90 -26.63 37.11
C GLU A 210 40.45 -25.73 35.96
N GLU A 211 39.22 -25.90 35.52
CA GLU A 211 38.57 -25.01 34.55
C GLU A 211 38.42 -23.59 35.13
N GLY A 212 38.67 -22.57 34.31
CA GLY A 212 38.56 -21.18 34.77
C GLY A 212 38.85 -20.17 33.68
N ILE A 213 38.85 -18.91 34.05
CA ILE A 213 39.18 -17.77 33.20
C ILE A 213 40.63 -17.39 33.45
N SER A 214 41.41 -17.29 32.38
CA SER A 214 42.84 -16.94 32.45
C SER A 214 43.17 -15.53 31.91
N GLN A 215 42.30 -14.96 31.13
CA GLN A 215 42.43 -13.60 30.61
C GLN A 215 41.10 -12.85 30.79
N TRP A 216 41.20 -11.58 31.16
CA TRP A 216 40.07 -10.70 31.39
C TRP A 216 40.47 -9.27 30.98
N SER A 217 39.75 -8.66 30.08
CA SER A 217 40.03 -7.34 29.55
C SER A 217 38.77 -6.54 29.40
N LEU A 218 38.72 -5.35 29.97
CA LEU A 218 37.64 -4.40 29.82
C LEU A 218 38.02 -3.37 28.75
N ALA A 219 37.08 -3.03 27.90
CA ALA A 219 37.19 -1.96 26.94
C ALA A 219 35.94 -1.08 26.98
N GLU A 220 36.14 0.21 26.90
CA GLU A 220 35.08 1.20 26.74
C GLU A 220 35.21 1.91 25.41
N SER A 221 34.11 2.05 24.68
CA SER A 221 34.05 2.68 23.37
C SER A 221 33.21 3.94 23.41
N VAL A 222 33.58 4.97 22.68
CA VAL A 222 32.75 6.16 22.49
C VAL A 222 31.62 5.80 21.55
N THR A 223 30.39 6.03 21.99
CA THR A 223 29.18 5.82 21.20
C THR A 223 28.44 7.15 20.99
N PRO A 224 27.58 7.25 19.98
CA PRO A 224 26.80 8.48 19.72
C PRO A 224 26.00 8.93 20.96
N GLY A 225 25.80 10.24 21.11
CA GLY A 225 25.19 10.82 22.28
C GLY A 225 23.67 10.98 22.21
N ILE A 226 23.08 10.96 21.00
CA ILE A 226 21.65 11.06 20.80
C ILE A 226 21.21 10.22 19.59
N TYR A 227 20.09 9.56 19.72
CA TYR A 227 19.40 8.93 18.61
C TYR A 227 18.05 9.61 18.40
N SER A 228 17.77 9.98 17.17
CA SER A 228 16.50 10.55 16.77
C SER A 228 15.92 9.82 15.55
N THR A 229 14.61 9.68 15.50
CA THR A 229 13.90 9.06 14.40
C THR A 229 12.53 9.70 14.22
N ASP A 230 12.08 9.79 12.99
CA ASP A 230 10.77 10.34 12.66
C ASP A 230 10.10 9.50 11.57
N ASP A 231 8.78 9.63 11.44
CA ASP A 231 8.02 8.98 10.38
C ASP A 231 6.78 9.78 9.99
N TYR A 232 6.17 9.44 8.88
CA TYR A 232 4.99 10.11 8.35
C TYR A 232 3.82 9.15 8.18
N ASP A 233 2.69 9.48 8.83
CA ASP A 233 1.40 8.82 8.59
C ASP A 233 0.43 9.80 7.92
N PHE A 234 0.02 9.51 6.69
CA PHE A 234 -0.92 10.34 5.93
C PHE A 234 -2.29 10.47 6.62
N ARG A 235 -2.64 9.57 7.53
CA ARG A 235 -3.87 9.63 8.34
C ARG A 235 -3.78 10.68 9.44
N LYS A 236 -2.55 11.08 9.80
CA LYS A 236 -2.22 12.08 10.82
C LYS A 236 -1.20 13.09 10.25
N PRO A 237 -1.51 13.81 9.15
CA PRO A 237 -0.51 14.55 8.35
C PRO A 237 0.18 15.70 9.10
N ASN A 238 -0.43 16.16 10.19
CA ASN A 238 0.10 17.26 11.03
C ASN A 238 0.65 16.76 12.38
N ALA A 239 0.72 15.45 12.61
CA ALA A 239 1.31 14.91 13.83
C ALA A 239 2.83 15.03 13.77
N TRP A 240 3.41 15.56 14.84
CA TRP A 240 4.86 15.53 15.03
C TRP A 240 5.23 14.17 15.59
N MET A 241 5.84 13.33 14.77
CA MET A 241 6.15 11.94 15.11
C MET A 241 7.60 11.77 15.62
N LEU A 242 8.43 12.82 15.61
CA LEU A 242 9.83 12.78 16.03
C LEU A 242 9.99 12.19 17.44
N GLN A 243 10.85 11.20 17.54
CA GLN A 243 11.31 10.62 18.81
C GLN A 243 12.81 10.79 18.92
N ALA A 244 13.28 11.20 20.09
CA ALA A 244 14.71 11.38 20.37
C ALA A 244 15.05 10.87 21.76
N ARG A 245 16.21 10.18 21.89
CA ARG A 245 16.73 9.73 23.17
C ARG A 245 18.21 10.01 23.28
N GLN A 246 18.59 10.57 24.43
CA GLN A 246 19.98 10.74 24.80
C GLN A 246 20.57 9.41 25.29
N ASN A 247 21.81 9.14 24.90
CA ASN A 247 22.57 7.99 25.37
C ASN A 247 23.34 8.36 26.66
N PRO A 248 22.98 7.85 27.84
CA PRO A 248 23.64 8.18 29.09
C PRO A 248 25.06 7.62 29.20
N ALA A 249 25.38 6.58 28.42
CA ALA A 249 26.73 5.98 28.38
C ALA A 249 27.71 6.79 27.53
N SER A 250 27.23 7.74 26.69
CA SER A 250 28.09 8.60 25.92
C SER A 250 28.84 9.59 26.84
N PRO A 251 30.15 9.85 26.62
CA PRO A 251 30.89 10.85 27.37
C PRO A 251 30.39 12.28 27.12
N VAL A 252 29.64 12.51 26.02
CA VAL A 252 28.98 13.78 25.70
C VAL A 252 27.53 13.50 25.30
N PRO A 253 26.64 13.23 26.25
CA PRO A 253 25.21 13.02 25.98
C PRO A 253 24.59 14.22 25.25
N GLY A 254 23.73 13.93 24.25
CA GLY A 254 23.07 14.96 23.44
C GLY A 254 23.94 15.55 22.32
N SER A 255 25.19 15.06 22.12
CA SER A 255 26.02 15.37 20.97
C SER A 255 26.09 14.17 20.02
N VAL A 256 26.48 14.40 18.76
CA VAL A 256 26.54 13.37 17.71
C VAL A 256 25.18 12.71 17.56
N ASP A 257 24.25 13.42 16.94
CA ASP A 257 22.90 12.93 16.64
C ASP A 257 22.94 11.97 15.45
N VAL A 258 22.38 10.78 15.65
CA VAL A 258 22.11 9.82 14.59
C VAL A 258 20.62 9.88 14.30
N TYR A 259 20.27 10.41 13.13
CA TYR A 259 18.90 10.59 12.69
C TYR A 259 18.52 9.58 11.61
N ASP A 260 17.54 8.75 11.90
CA ASP A 260 16.99 7.76 10.97
C ASP A 260 15.62 8.18 10.43
N TRP A 261 15.50 8.16 9.10
CA TRP A 261 14.27 8.35 8.35
C TRP A 261 14.16 7.33 7.20
N PRO A 262 13.04 6.62 7.03
CA PRO A 262 11.86 6.53 7.92
C PRO A 262 12.13 5.65 9.14
N GLY A 263 11.43 5.94 10.24
CA GLY A 263 11.53 5.18 11.48
C GLY A 263 10.74 3.88 11.53
N HIS A 264 9.97 3.57 10.48
CA HIS A 264 9.10 2.39 10.37
C HIS A 264 8.05 2.27 11.47
N PHE A 265 7.48 3.37 11.94
CA PHE A 265 6.42 3.38 12.96
C PHE A 265 5.24 4.27 12.55
N VAL A 266 4.09 4.07 13.21
CA VAL A 266 2.84 4.80 12.94
C VAL A 266 2.25 5.47 14.18
N ASP A 267 2.81 5.19 15.36
CA ASP A 267 2.41 5.74 16.64
C ASP A 267 3.62 6.12 17.48
N HIS A 268 3.49 7.17 18.31
CA HIS A 268 4.55 7.67 19.18
C HIS A 268 5.15 6.58 20.08
N SER A 269 4.33 5.71 20.66
CA SER A 269 4.77 4.64 21.54
C SER A 269 5.72 3.64 20.86
N HIS A 270 5.47 3.34 19.57
CA HIS A 270 6.37 2.49 18.78
C HIS A 270 7.69 3.21 18.48
N GLY A 271 7.62 4.49 18.06
CA GLY A 271 8.82 5.30 17.82
C GLY A 271 9.68 5.47 19.08
N GLU A 272 9.05 5.70 20.25
CA GLU A 272 9.74 5.76 21.54
C GLU A 272 10.43 4.43 21.86
N SER A 273 9.77 3.30 21.62
CA SER A 273 10.34 1.97 21.82
C SER A 273 11.54 1.72 20.92
N TYR A 274 11.46 2.09 19.64
CA TYR A 274 12.57 1.94 18.70
C TYR A 274 13.75 2.84 19.06
N ALA A 275 13.51 4.10 19.45
CA ALA A 275 14.56 4.98 19.93
C ALA A 275 15.24 4.42 21.20
N ARG A 276 14.47 3.82 22.12
CA ARG A 276 15.01 3.14 23.31
C ARG A 276 15.88 1.95 22.94
N ILE A 277 15.43 1.09 22.01
CA ILE A 277 16.19 -0.08 21.55
C ILE A 277 17.54 0.38 20.96
N ARG A 278 17.57 1.43 20.13
CA ARG A 278 18.80 1.96 19.57
C ARG A 278 19.76 2.52 20.64
N GLN A 279 19.22 3.21 21.63
CA GLN A 279 20.01 3.64 22.79
C GLN A 279 20.60 2.46 23.55
N GLU A 280 19.81 1.39 23.78
CA GLU A 280 20.26 0.17 24.47
C GLU A 280 21.36 -0.57 23.68
N VAL A 281 21.34 -0.55 22.34
CA VAL A 281 22.45 -1.04 21.50
C VAL A 281 23.73 -0.33 21.86
N TRP A 282 23.73 1.00 21.89
CA TRP A 282 24.95 1.78 22.17
C TRP A 282 25.42 1.63 23.62
N GLN A 283 24.52 1.43 24.56
CA GLN A 283 24.90 1.11 25.95
C GLN A 283 25.61 -0.25 26.03
N ALA A 284 25.15 -1.23 25.28
CA ALA A 284 25.81 -2.54 25.20
C ALA A 284 27.17 -2.46 24.46
N GLU A 285 27.28 -1.62 23.42
CA GLU A 285 28.54 -1.41 22.70
C GLU A 285 29.57 -0.60 23.50
N HIS A 286 29.12 0.28 24.38
CA HIS A 286 30.01 1.10 25.20
C HIS A 286 30.88 0.26 26.12
N HIS A 287 30.30 -0.75 26.75
CA HIS A 287 31.01 -1.69 27.65
C HIS A 287 31.27 -3.01 26.95
N SER A 288 32.50 -3.30 26.64
CA SER A 288 32.90 -4.58 26.08
C SER A 288 33.89 -5.26 27.02
N VAL A 289 33.54 -6.42 27.50
CA VAL A 289 34.43 -7.26 28.30
C VAL A 289 34.78 -8.51 27.50
N SER A 290 36.03 -8.76 27.28
CA SER A 290 36.53 -9.96 26.61
C SER A 290 37.41 -10.78 27.53
N GLY A 291 37.42 -12.08 27.30
CA GLY A 291 38.23 -12.98 28.08
C GLY A 291 38.61 -14.26 27.34
N SER A 292 39.46 -15.04 27.95
CA SER A 292 39.70 -16.42 27.52
C SER A 292 39.84 -17.35 28.73
N GLY A 293 39.55 -18.61 28.53
CA GLY A 293 39.63 -19.61 29.57
C GLY A 293 39.34 -21.02 29.07
N THR A 294 39.28 -21.92 30.01
CA THR A 294 39.06 -23.36 29.77
C THR A 294 37.68 -23.83 30.25
N ALA A 295 36.93 -22.96 30.94
CA ALA A 295 35.63 -23.30 31.48
C ALA A 295 34.62 -23.61 30.38
N THR A 296 34.31 -24.89 30.19
CA THR A 296 33.48 -25.40 29.10
C THR A 296 32.01 -24.92 29.16
N GLY A 297 31.54 -24.43 30.32
CA GLY A 297 30.20 -23.86 30.49
C GLY A 297 30.02 -22.44 29.90
N ILE A 298 31.08 -21.79 29.42
CA ILE A 298 30.99 -20.46 28.79
C ILE A 298 30.30 -20.60 27.41
N ALA A 299 29.03 -20.23 27.35
CA ALA A 299 28.17 -20.36 26.18
C ALA A 299 27.31 -19.10 25.94
N PRO A 300 27.17 -18.61 24.72
CA PRO A 300 26.30 -17.47 24.42
C PRO A 300 24.86 -17.69 24.87
N GLY A 301 24.27 -16.64 25.46
CA GLY A 301 22.92 -16.70 26.01
C GLY A 301 22.80 -17.23 27.42
N PHE A 302 23.94 -17.65 28.03
CA PHE A 302 24.01 -18.04 29.44
C PHE A 302 24.77 -17.00 30.25
N THR A 303 24.49 -16.93 31.54
CA THR A 303 25.21 -16.08 32.49
C THR A 303 26.21 -16.86 33.32
N PHE A 304 27.17 -16.16 33.90
CA PHE A 304 28.02 -16.67 34.99
C PHE A 304 28.49 -15.50 35.87
N SER A 305 28.79 -15.80 37.13
CA SER A 305 29.45 -14.87 38.04
C SER A 305 30.95 -15.12 38.04
N ILE A 306 31.77 -14.12 37.68
CA ILE A 306 33.23 -14.22 37.84
C ILE A 306 33.61 -13.94 39.28
N ILE A 307 34.51 -14.75 39.83
CA ILE A 307 35.13 -14.55 41.14
C ILE A 307 36.65 -14.51 41.02
N ASN A 308 37.31 -13.85 41.97
CA ASN A 308 38.77 -13.65 41.99
C ASN A 308 39.26 -12.87 40.76
N ALA A 309 38.43 -11.99 40.19
CA ALA A 309 38.85 -11.16 39.06
C ALA A 309 40.09 -10.32 39.42
N PRO A 310 40.90 -9.89 38.41
CA PRO A 310 42.10 -9.06 38.64
C PRO A 310 41.81 -7.79 39.44
N HIS A 311 40.62 -7.19 39.23
CA HIS A 311 40.11 -6.09 40.03
C HIS A 311 38.82 -6.51 40.72
N PHE A 312 38.67 -6.18 42.01
CA PHE A 312 37.52 -6.55 42.79
C PHE A 312 36.19 -6.02 42.21
N SER A 313 36.22 -4.85 41.59
CA SER A 313 35.09 -4.25 40.92
C SER A 313 34.53 -5.07 39.76
N ASP A 314 35.31 -5.97 39.20
CA ASP A 314 34.94 -6.77 38.04
C ASP A 314 34.23 -8.07 38.45
N ASN A 315 34.22 -8.40 39.75
CA ASN A 315 33.44 -9.51 40.25
C ASN A 315 31.94 -9.18 40.10
N GLY A 316 31.22 -10.03 39.40
CA GLY A 316 29.81 -9.83 39.13
C GLY A 316 29.28 -10.85 38.15
N GLU A 317 27.99 -10.72 37.84
CA GLU A 317 27.32 -11.57 36.88
C GLU A 317 27.38 -10.95 35.46
N TYR A 318 27.69 -11.79 34.48
CA TYR A 318 27.86 -11.41 33.08
C TYR A 318 27.08 -12.35 32.16
N LEU A 319 26.47 -11.78 31.13
CA LEU A 319 25.87 -12.51 30.02
C LEU A 319 26.93 -12.75 28.94
N VAL A 320 27.10 -13.97 28.50
CA VAL A 320 27.97 -14.31 27.38
C VAL A 320 27.28 -13.91 26.06
N THR A 321 27.90 -12.99 25.34
CA THR A 321 27.39 -12.50 24.05
C THR A 321 28.00 -13.22 22.86
N SER A 322 29.27 -13.67 22.98
CA SER A 322 29.97 -14.44 21.95
C SER A 322 30.95 -15.42 22.60
N ALA A 323 31.15 -16.56 21.96
CA ALA A 323 32.18 -17.53 22.33
C ALA A 323 32.80 -18.16 21.08
N THR A 324 34.12 -18.13 21.02
CA THR A 324 34.93 -18.77 19.97
C THR A 324 35.66 -19.95 20.57
N TYR A 325 35.43 -21.12 20.04
CA TYR A 325 35.98 -22.40 20.51
C TYR A 325 37.22 -22.78 19.75
N ASP A 326 38.26 -23.23 20.44
CA ASP A 326 39.45 -23.89 19.89
C ASP A 326 39.75 -25.14 20.72
N PHE A 327 39.17 -26.24 20.28
CA PHE A 327 39.33 -27.54 20.94
C PHE A 327 40.15 -28.48 20.08
N ALA A 328 41.10 -29.15 20.68
CA ALA A 328 41.92 -30.18 20.04
C ALA A 328 42.19 -31.29 21.04
N GLU A 329 41.99 -32.52 20.61
CA GLU A 329 42.40 -33.68 21.36
C GLU A 329 43.77 -34.17 20.86
N ASN A 330 44.62 -34.66 21.79
CA ASN A 330 45.86 -35.27 21.40
C ASN A 330 45.63 -36.51 20.52
N SER A 331 46.64 -36.89 19.74
CA SER A 331 46.48 -37.94 18.73
C SER A 331 46.19 -39.30 19.41
N TYR A 332 45.50 -40.13 18.64
CA TYR A 332 45.16 -41.51 19.05
C TYR A 332 46.34 -42.48 18.81
N ALA A 333 47.50 -41.99 18.39
CA ALA A 333 48.71 -42.80 18.12
C ALA A 333 49.67 -42.71 19.29
N SER A 334 50.26 -43.83 19.69
CA SER A 334 51.28 -43.89 20.73
C SER A 334 52.58 -43.17 20.26
N GLY A 335 53.05 -42.24 21.07
CA GLY A 335 54.28 -41.47 20.78
C GLY A 335 54.07 -40.04 20.34
N ASP A 336 52.82 -39.57 20.24
CA ASP A 336 52.49 -38.16 20.01
C ASP A 336 52.58 -37.39 21.36
N THR A 337 53.29 -36.27 21.33
CA THR A 337 53.48 -35.37 22.47
C THR A 337 52.58 -34.16 22.42
N GLY A 338 51.60 -34.14 21.46
CA GLY A 338 50.62 -33.05 21.36
C GLY A 338 49.70 -32.99 22.59
N ASP A 339 49.70 -31.86 23.27
CA ASP A 339 48.79 -31.63 24.39
C ASP A 339 47.33 -31.36 23.89
N SER A 340 46.35 -31.91 24.63
CA SER A 340 44.94 -31.52 24.43
C SER A 340 44.77 -30.03 24.73
N ARG A 341 44.04 -29.34 23.87
CA ARG A 341 43.79 -27.91 24.01
C ARG A 341 42.27 -27.65 24.06
N HIS A 342 41.83 -27.07 25.16
CA HIS A 342 40.44 -26.62 25.34
C HIS A 342 40.47 -25.15 25.68
N ASN A 343 40.31 -24.30 24.70
CA ASN A 343 40.34 -22.85 24.90
C ASN A 343 39.08 -22.21 24.32
N ILE A 344 38.50 -21.29 25.08
CA ILE A 344 37.34 -20.51 24.73
C ILE A 344 37.69 -19.03 24.86
N HIS A 345 37.65 -18.31 23.75
CA HIS A 345 37.65 -16.85 23.75
C HIS A 345 36.22 -16.36 23.77
N PHE A 346 35.90 -15.42 24.62
CA PHE A 346 34.54 -14.98 24.80
C PHE A 346 34.43 -13.47 24.97
N THR A 347 33.24 -12.95 24.65
CA THR A 347 32.83 -11.58 24.97
C THR A 347 31.60 -11.67 25.88
N VAL A 348 31.57 -10.81 26.89
CA VAL A 348 30.47 -10.75 27.85
C VAL A 348 30.01 -9.32 28.09
N LEU A 349 28.80 -9.20 28.60
CA LEU A 349 28.18 -7.95 28.99
C LEU A 349 27.71 -8.09 30.45
N PRO A 350 27.87 -7.07 31.33
CA PRO A 350 27.28 -7.12 32.66
C PRO A 350 25.78 -7.46 32.57
N SER A 351 25.30 -8.38 33.38
CA SER A 351 23.90 -8.85 33.34
C SER A 351 22.88 -7.72 33.61
N SER A 352 23.31 -6.62 34.20
CA SER A 352 22.50 -5.41 34.40
C SER A 352 22.28 -4.58 33.14
N VAL A 353 23.07 -4.79 32.08
CA VAL A 353 22.97 -4.07 30.81
C VAL A 353 22.14 -4.91 29.84
N THR A 354 21.12 -4.28 29.29
CA THR A 354 20.25 -4.94 28.31
C THR A 354 20.99 -5.14 26.99
N TYR A 355 21.12 -6.38 26.55
CA TYR A 355 21.65 -6.67 25.22
C TYR A 355 20.61 -6.33 24.14
N ARG A 356 21.07 -5.73 23.06
CA ARG A 356 20.33 -5.54 21.80
C ARG A 356 21.24 -5.82 20.63
N THR A 357 20.69 -6.45 19.60
CA THR A 357 21.44 -6.70 18.35
C THR A 357 21.64 -5.39 17.59
N PRO A 358 22.86 -5.04 17.19
CA PRO A 358 23.09 -3.90 16.29
C PRO A 358 22.32 -4.07 14.96
N PRO A 359 21.85 -2.96 14.35
CA PRO A 359 21.11 -3.00 13.09
C PRO A 359 22.06 -3.17 11.89
N GLU A 360 22.51 -4.38 11.67
CA GLU A 360 23.47 -4.70 10.60
C GLU A 360 22.80 -5.23 9.34
N THR A 361 21.60 -5.79 9.46
CA THR A 361 20.87 -6.34 8.32
C THR A 361 20.21 -5.24 7.52
N ALA A 362 20.60 -5.12 6.24
CA ALA A 362 20.09 -4.09 5.35
C ALA A 362 18.58 -4.27 5.08
N TRP A 363 17.85 -3.16 5.09
CA TRP A 363 16.48 -3.13 4.62
C TRP A 363 16.44 -3.22 3.09
N PRO A 364 15.55 -4.06 2.53
CA PRO A 364 15.44 -4.19 1.09
C PRO A 364 14.87 -2.90 0.47
N LYS A 365 15.33 -2.59 -0.74
CA LYS A 365 14.82 -1.45 -1.51
C LYS A 365 14.36 -1.91 -2.89
N THR A 366 13.23 -1.39 -3.33
CA THR A 366 12.80 -1.49 -4.71
C THR A 366 13.59 -0.50 -5.56
N HIS A 367 14.03 -0.92 -6.75
CA HIS A 367 14.87 -0.10 -7.64
C HIS A 367 14.05 0.66 -8.70
N GLY A 368 12.73 0.61 -8.63
CA GLY A 368 11.84 1.30 -9.55
C GLY A 368 10.39 0.83 -9.44
N PRO A 369 9.49 1.44 -10.21
CA PRO A 369 8.09 1.07 -10.21
C PRO A 369 7.86 -0.34 -10.75
N GLN A 370 6.76 -0.93 -10.33
CA GLN A 370 6.28 -2.26 -10.75
C GLN A 370 4.83 -2.14 -11.20
N THR A 371 4.32 -3.13 -11.90
CA THR A 371 2.89 -3.20 -12.16
C THR A 371 2.22 -4.23 -11.25
N ALA A 372 0.94 -3.99 -10.98
CA ALA A 372 0.12 -4.86 -10.19
C ALA A 372 -1.32 -4.81 -10.68
N LYS A 373 -2.09 -5.85 -10.40
CA LYS A 373 -3.50 -5.95 -10.76
C LYS A 373 -4.37 -5.50 -9.58
N VAL A 374 -5.32 -4.62 -9.81
CA VAL A 374 -6.30 -4.23 -8.79
C VAL A 374 -7.23 -5.39 -8.49
N VAL A 375 -7.47 -5.62 -7.20
CA VAL A 375 -8.30 -6.74 -6.70
C VAL A 375 -9.36 -6.25 -5.72
N GLY A 376 -10.37 -7.07 -5.50
CA GLY A 376 -11.47 -6.81 -4.58
C GLY A 376 -12.26 -8.08 -4.27
N PRO A 377 -13.32 -7.99 -3.47
CA PRO A 377 -14.23 -9.09 -3.20
C PRO A 377 -14.88 -9.62 -4.48
N LYS A 378 -15.22 -10.89 -4.47
CA LYS A 378 -15.86 -11.53 -5.63
C LYS A 378 -17.16 -10.81 -6.01
N GLY A 379 -17.26 -10.41 -7.28
CA GLY A 379 -18.44 -9.75 -7.84
C GLY A 379 -18.39 -8.21 -7.80
N GLU A 380 -17.44 -7.61 -7.06
CA GLU A 380 -17.26 -6.17 -7.05
C GLU A 380 -16.39 -5.71 -8.23
N SER A 381 -16.87 -4.73 -8.98
CA SER A 381 -16.08 -4.10 -10.06
C SER A 381 -15.32 -2.86 -9.59
N ILE A 382 -15.72 -2.25 -8.46
CA ILE A 382 -15.07 -1.10 -7.82
C ILE A 382 -15.02 -1.39 -6.33
N TRP A 383 -13.81 -1.45 -5.77
CA TRP A 383 -13.60 -1.65 -4.34
C TRP A 383 -12.59 -0.64 -3.79
N THR A 384 -13.04 0.23 -2.90
CA THR A 384 -12.22 1.34 -2.37
C THR A 384 -12.64 1.70 -0.95
N ASP A 385 -11.74 2.34 -0.22
CA ASP A 385 -12.03 2.89 1.11
C ASP A 385 -12.35 4.40 1.05
N ARG A 386 -12.52 5.02 2.21
CA ARG A 386 -12.82 6.46 2.34
C ARG A 386 -11.73 7.40 1.80
N TYR A 387 -10.51 6.90 1.61
CA TYR A 387 -9.38 7.66 1.06
C TYR A 387 -9.19 7.45 -0.44
N GLY A 388 -10.06 6.68 -1.08
CA GLY A 388 -9.90 6.33 -2.49
C GLY A 388 -8.79 5.30 -2.74
N ARG A 389 -8.32 4.59 -1.70
CA ARG A 389 -7.32 3.53 -1.81
C ARG A 389 -7.92 2.27 -2.43
N VAL A 390 -7.09 1.47 -3.05
CA VAL A 390 -7.46 0.18 -3.61
C VAL A 390 -6.52 -0.91 -3.12
N LYS A 391 -6.89 -2.17 -3.32
CA LYS A 391 -6.03 -3.30 -3.05
C LYS A 391 -5.51 -3.90 -4.35
N VAL A 392 -4.30 -4.46 -4.30
CA VAL A 392 -3.63 -4.99 -5.48
C VAL A 392 -3.07 -6.39 -5.25
N LYS A 393 -2.88 -7.13 -6.34
CA LYS A 393 -2.04 -8.31 -6.37
C LYS A 393 -0.82 -8.02 -7.23
N PHE A 394 0.37 -8.11 -6.63
CA PHE A 394 1.63 -8.03 -7.37
C PHE A 394 1.83 -9.30 -8.23
N HIS A 395 2.46 -9.15 -9.40
CA HIS A 395 2.69 -10.28 -10.31
C HIS A 395 3.61 -11.35 -9.71
N TRP A 396 4.53 -10.95 -8.86
CA TRP A 396 5.44 -11.86 -8.16
C TRP A 396 4.81 -12.55 -6.94
N ASP A 397 3.67 -12.09 -6.45
CA ASP A 397 3.05 -12.70 -5.26
C ASP A 397 2.37 -14.02 -5.64
N ARG A 398 3.07 -15.11 -5.36
CA ARG A 398 2.63 -16.48 -5.62
C ARG A 398 1.58 -16.99 -4.63
N LEU A 399 1.47 -16.36 -3.46
CA LEU A 399 0.63 -16.82 -2.36
C LEU A 399 -0.70 -16.07 -2.30
N ALA A 400 -0.78 -14.89 -2.90
CA ALA A 400 -2.00 -14.11 -2.93
C ALA A 400 -3.13 -14.79 -3.71
N LYS A 401 -4.32 -14.81 -3.14
CA LYS A 401 -5.52 -15.42 -3.75
C LYS A 401 -6.07 -14.62 -4.92
N GLY A 402 -5.71 -13.33 -5.03
CA GLY A 402 -6.24 -12.44 -6.06
C GLY A 402 -7.60 -11.83 -5.67
N ASP A 403 -7.90 -11.78 -4.39
CA ASP A 403 -9.07 -11.14 -3.78
C ASP A 403 -8.64 -9.95 -2.90
N ASP A 404 -9.56 -9.39 -2.13
CA ASP A 404 -9.34 -8.26 -1.22
C ASP A 404 -8.40 -8.57 -0.03
N THR A 405 -7.91 -9.80 0.09
CA THR A 405 -6.89 -10.19 1.09
C THR A 405 -5.46 -10.11 0.55
N SER A 406 -5.27 -9.80 -0.73
CA SER A 406 -3.96 -9.89 -1.41
C SER A 406 -2.96 -8.81 -1.01
N SER A 407 -3.41 -7.64 -0.57
CA SER A 407 -2.52 -6.56 -0.09
C SER A 407 -3.16 -5.70 0.99
N CYS A 408 -2.37 -4.77 1.53
CA CYS A 408 -2.92 -3.62 2.27
C CYS A 408 -3.71 -2.70 1.33
N TRP A 409 -4.38 -1.69 1.90
CA TRP A 409 -4.92 -0.57 1.15
C TRP A 409 -3.80 0.33 0.61
N VAL A 410 -3.71 0.44 -0.72
CA VAL A 410 -2.68 1.23 -1.41
C VAL A 410 -3.28 2.56 -1.87
N ARG A 411 -2.61 3.68 -1.52
CA ARG A 411 -3.00 5.02 -1.95
C ARG A 411 -2.86 5.16 -3.46
N VAL A 412 -3.77 5.94 -4.07
CA VAL A 412 -3.75 6.25 -5.50
C VAL A 412 -3.38 7.71 -5.69
N SER A 413 -2.35 7.99 -6.46
CA SER A 413 -1.98 9.35 -6.87
C SER A 413 -3.06 9.92 -7.78
N SER A 414 -3.37 11.19 -7.61
CA SER A 414 -4.28 11.95 -8.46
C SER A 414 -3.49 13.08 -9.14
N ALA A 415 -3.86 13.42 -10.37
CA ALA A 415 -3.28 14.55 -11.08
C ALA A 415 -3.56 15.89 -10.37
N TRP A 416 -4.62 15.93 -9.55
CA TRP A 416 -4.99 17.12 -8.77
C TRP A 416 -5.67 16.69 -7.48
N ALA A 417 -5.04 16.95 -6.33
CA ALA A 417 -5.55 16.62 -5.01
C ALA A 417 -5.44 17.83 -4.07
N GLY A 418 -6.58 18.37 -3.68
CA GLY A 418 -6.68 19.49 -2.75
C GLY A 418 -7.69 19.22 -1.64
N GLN A 419 -7.83 20.18 -0.72
CA GLN A 419 -8.75 20.09 0.40
C GLN A 419 -10.22 20.25 -0.07
N GLY A 420 -10.87 19.13 -0.34
CA GLY A 420 -12.27 19.10 -0.81
C GLY A 420 -12.45 19.43 -2.28
N PHE A 421 -11.36 19.48 -3.08
CA PHE A 421 -11.41 19.68 -4.53
C PHE A 421 -10.32 18.87 -5.25
N GLY A 422 -10.48 18.64 -6.55
CA GLY A 422 -9.53 17.91 -7.37
C GLY A 422 -10.15 16.83 -8.24
N GLY A 423 -9.31 15.98 -8.81
CA GLY A 423 -9.70 14.86 -9.66
C GLY A 423 -9.75 13.54 -8.89
N VAL A 424 -10.82 12.78 -9.03
CA VAL A 424 -10.96 11.44 -8.43
C VAL A 424 -11.26 10.42 -9.51
N GLN A 425 -10.38 9.43 -9.66
CA GLN A 425 -10.56 8.32 -10.60
C GLN A 425 -10.10 7.03 -9.90
N ILE A 426 -11.04 6.28 -9.35
CA ILE A 426 -10.73 5.03 -8.66
C ILE A 426 -10.37 3.94 -9.68
N PRO A 427 -9.19 3.29 -9.56
CA PRO A 427 -8.86 2.10 -10.35
C PRO A 427 -9.87 0.99 -10.07
N ARG A 428 -10.32 0.29 -11.11
CA ARG A 428 -11.30 -0.79 -10.99
C ARG A 428 -10.62 -2.14 -10.79
N VAL A 429 -11.37 -3.08 -10.25
CA VAL A 429 -10.92 -4.48 -10.17
C VAL A 429 -10.59 -4.97 -11.58
N ASN A 430 -9.42 -5.60 -11.71
CA ASN A 430 -8.74 -6.05 -12.93
C ASN A 430 -7.96 -4.98 -13.71
N ASP A 431 -8.03 -3.69 -13.36
CA ASP A 431 -7.12 -2.69 -13.95
C ASP A 431 -5.67 -3.02 -13.57
N GLU A 432 -4.76 -2.77 -14.49
CA GLU A 432 -3.32 -2.81 -14.22
C GLU A 432 -2.83 -1.42 -13.83
N VAL A 433 -2.21 -1.35 -12.66
CA VAL A 433 -1.70 -0.11 -12.07
C VAL A 433 -0.19 -0.13 -11.95
N VAL A 434 0.42 1.04 -12.08
CA VAL A 434 1.84 1.26 -11.84
C VAL A 434 2.02 1.63 -10.37
N VAL A 435 2.78 0.81 -9.66
CA VAL A 435 3.06 0.96 -8.22
C VAL A 435 4.51 1.36 -8.03
N ASP A 436 4.73 2.46 -7.38
CA ASP A 436 6.02 2.88 -6.84
C ASP A 436 6.02 2.71 -5.32
N PHE A 437 7.17 2.91 -4.69
CA PHE A 437 7.35 2.65 -3.27
C PHE A 437 8.01 3.86 -2.61
N ILE A 438 7.40 4.37 -1.54
CA ILE A 438 7.92 5.55 -0.84
C ILE A 438 9.32 5.23 -0.30
N ASN A 439 10.32 6.00 -0.70
CA ASN A 439 11.73 5.80 -0.37
C ASN A 439 12.28 4.40 -0.77
N GLY A 440 11.64 3.75 -1.75
CA GLY A 440 12.00 2.38 -2.16
C GLY A 440 11.61 1.30 -1.15
N ASP A 441 10.84 1.63 -0.12
CA ASP A 441 10.41 0.69 0.92
C ASP A 441 9.27 -0.20 0.40
N PRO A 442 9.47 -1.52 0.24
CA PRO A 442 8.43 -2.42 -0.26
C PRO A 442 7.18 -2.49 0.62
N ASP A 443 7.27 -2.05 1.89
CA ASP A 443 6.15 -1.97 2.81
C ASP A 443 5.25 -0.74 2.57
N ARG A 444 5.68 0.21 1.71
CA ARG A 444 5.01 1.50 1.47
C ARG A 444 4.65 1.72 -0.01
N PRO A 445 3.80 0.86 -0.58
CA PRO A 445 3.38 0.99 -1.97
C PRO A 445 2.49 2.22 -2.19
N LEU A 446 2.66 2.85 -3.37
CA LEU A 446 1.86 3.99 -3.84
C LEU A 446 1.56 3.80 -5.33
N ILE A 447 0.30 3.80 -5.72
CA ILE A 447 -0.10 3.76 -7.13
C ILE A 447 0.12 5.15 -7.73
N ILE A 448 0.97 5.23 -8.76
CA ILE A 448 1.35 6.47 -9.45
C ILE A 448 0.77 6.59 -10.86
N GLY A 449 0.18 5.51 -11.40
CA GLY A 449 -0.39 5.50 -12.74
C GLY A 449 -1.13 4.22 -13.08
N ARG A 450 -1.54 4.12 -14.35
CA ARG A 450 -2.23 2.96 -14.93
C ARG A 450 -1.68 2.69 -16.31
N VAL A 451 -1.75 1.44 -16.73
CA VAL A 451 -1.36 1.01 -18.08
C VAL A 451 -2.44 0.11 -18.67
N TYR A 452 -2.57 0.17 -19.97
CA TYR A 452 -3.39 -0.78 -20.71
C TYR A 452 -2.61 -2.07 -20.94
N ASN A 453 -3.33 -3.16 -21.10
CA ASN A 453 -2.78 -4.46 -21.47
C ASN A 453 -3.75 -5.20 -22.40
N GLU A 454 -3.38 -6.38 -22.87
CA GLU A 454 -4.17 -7.18 -23.82
C GLU A 454 -5.59 -7.53 -23.31
N ALA A 455 -5.76 -7.67 -22.00
CA ALA A 455 -7.08 -7.92 -21.39
C ALA A 455 -7.88 -6.62 -21.11
N SER A 456 -7.24 -5.47 -21.16
CA SER A 456 -7.84 -4.16 -20.89
C SER A 456 -7.29 -3.13 -21.88
N MET A 457 -7.83 -3.15 -23.11
CA MET A 457 -7.42 -2.28 -24.21
C MET A 457 -7.97 -0.85 -24.04
N PRO A 458 -7.33 0.15 -24.69
CA PRO A 458 -7.84 1.52 -24.75
C PRO A 458 -9.29 1.59 -25.27
N PRO A 459 -10.06 2.65 -24.91
CA PRO A 459 -11.46 2.77 -25.29
C PRO A 459 -11.68 2.97 -26.79
N TRP A 460 -10.66 3.42 -27.52
CA TRP A 460 -10.70 3.60 -28.98
C TRP A 460 -9.64 2.74 -29.65
N ALA A 461 -9.97 2.29 -30.88
CA ALA A 461 -9.13 1.33 -31.62
C ALA A 461 -7.84 1.99 -32.11
N LEU A 462 -6.74 1.76 -31.43
CA LEU A 462 -5.41 2.20 -31.85
C LEU A 462 -4.82 1.18 -32.85
N PRO A 463 -3.99 1.60 -33.84
CA PRO A 463 -3.56 2.99 -34.08
C PRO A 463 -4.53 3.85 -34.89
N ALA A 464 -5.66 3.29 -35.36
CA ALA A 464 -6.58 3.99 -36.29
C ALA A 464 -7.18 5.28 -35.67
N ALA A 465 -7.43 5.28 -34.37
CA ALA A 465 -7.98 6.41 -33.63
C ALA A 465 -6.89 7.21 -32.87
N ALA A 466 -5.68 7.30 -33.41
CA ALA A 466 -4.57 7.99 -32.75
C ALA A 466 -4.79 9.51 -32.56
N THR A 467 -5.68 10.11 -33.32
CA THR A 467 -6.08 11.52 -33.20
C THR A 467 -7.18 11.76 -32.17
N GLN A 468 -7.76 10.68 -31.60
CA GLN A 468 -8.78 10.78 -30.56
C GLN A 468 -8.18 10.84 -29.18
N MET A 469 -8.66 11.74 -28.34
CA MET A 469 -8.31 11.85 -26.94
C MET A 469 -9.56 12.13 -26.09
N GLY A 470 -9.50 11.83 -24.78
CA GLY A 470 -10.59 12.14 -23.87
C GLY A 470 -10.83 11.11 -22.79
N PHE A 471 -12.04 11.08 -22.27
CA PHE A 471 -12.48 10.21 -21.19
C PHE A 471 -13.72 9.43 -21.61
N LEU A 472 -13.69 8.14 -21.42
CA LEU A 472 -14.84 7.26 -21.54
C LEU A 472 -15.00 6.50 -20.21
N SER A 473 -16.07 6.77 -19.48
CA SER A 473 -16.40 6.05 -18.27
C SER A 473 -17.15 4.75 -18.59
N ARG A 474 -17.47 3.96 -17.56
CA ARG A 474 -18.35 2.81 -17.69
C ARG A 474 -19.26 2.76 -16.46
N SER A 475 -20.55 2.55 -16.69
CA SER A 475 -21.50 2.38 -15.58
C SER A 475 -21.10 1.19 -14.72
N LYS A 476 -21.20 1.31 -13.38
CA LYS A 476 -21.05 0.13 -12.50
C LYS A 476 -22.19 -0.84 -12.84
N ASP A 477 -21.85 -2.11 -12.99
CA ASP A 477 -22.80 -3.19 -13.32
C ASP A 477 -23.55 -3.01 -14.65
N GLY A 478 -23.06 -2.12 -15.53
CA GLY A 478 -23.56 -1.88 -16.87
C GLY A 478 -22.83 -2.66 -17.96
N THR A 479 -23.30 -2.50 -19.21
CA THR A 479 -22.68 -3.10 -20.39
C THR A 479 -21.52 -2.24 -20.94
N ALA A 480 -20.85 -2.72 -21.97
CA ALA A 480 -19.77 -1.98 -22.64
C ALA A 480 -20.26 -0.63 -23.24
N ASP A 481 -21.55 -0.56 -23.62
CA ASP A 481 -22.17 0.61 -24.27
C ASP A 481 -22.69 1.64 -23.27
N THR A 482 -22.73 1.33 -21.96
CA THR A 482 -23.24 2.24 -20.95
C THR A 482 -22.10 3.09 -20.37
N ALA A 483 -21.99 4.34 -20.85
CA ALA A 483 -20.87 5.23 -20.52
C ALA A 483 -21.25 6.71 -20.54
N ASN A 484 -20.56 7.53 -19.75
CA ASN A 484 -20.42 8.95 -19.96
C ASN A 484 -19.10 9.22 -20.68
N ALA A 485 -19.06 10.20 -21.57
CA ALA A 485 -17.86 10.48 -22.34
C ALA A 485 -17.63 11.97 -22.58
N LEU A 486 -16.35 12.32 -22.68
CA LEU A 486 -15.86 13.56 -23.26
C LEU A 486 -14.72 13.18 -24.22
N ARG A 487 -14.93 13.35 -25.53
CA ARG A 487 -13.97 12.95 -26.57
C ARG A 487 -13.67 14.11 -27.48
N PHE A 488 -12.42 14.26 -27.84
CA PHE A 488 -11.92 15.14 -28.86
C PHE A 488 -11.45 14.30 -30.06
N GLU A 489 -11.76 14.72 -31.27
CA GLU A 489 -11.15 14.27 -32.51
C GLU A 489 -10.36 15.43 -33.08
N ASP A 490 -9.05 15.28 -33.25
CA ASP A 490 -8.14 16.34 -33.69
C ASP A 490 -7.63 16.12 -35.11
N LYS A 491 -8.26 15.24 -35.90
CA LYS A 491 -7.92 15.02 -37.29
C LYS A 491 -8.38 16.22 -38.14
N SER A 492 -7.44 16.86 -38.83
CA SER A 492 -7.71 18.05 -39.63
C SER A 492 -8.85 17.85 -40.64
N GLY A 493 -9.87 18.69 -40.56
CA GLY A 493 -11.10 18.62 -41.33
C GLY A 493 -12.18 17.67 -40.82
N GLU A 494 -11.88 16.93 -39.71
CA GLU A 494 -12.82 16.04 -39.05
C GLU A 494 -12.89 16.34 -37.54
N GLU A 495 -12.44 17.54 -37.12
CA GLU A 495 -12.39 17.94 -35.71
C GLU A 495 -13.77 17.87 -35.06
N HIS A 496 -13.83 17.25 -33.88
CA HIS A 496 -15.09 16.99 -33.19
C HIS A 496 -14.92 16.96 -31.68
N LEU A 497 -15.72 17.74 -30.97
CA LEU A 497 -15.91 17.60 -29.52
C LEU A 497 -17.25 16.90 -29.30
N TRP A 498 -17.20 15.73 -28.63
CA TRP A 498 -18.37 14.93 -28.31
C TRP A 498 -18.54 14.75 -26.79
N ILE A 499 -19.74 15.12 -26.32
CA ILE A 499 -20.12 14.98 -24.90
C ILE A 499 -21.33 14.05 -24.83
N GLN A 500 -21.22 13.01 -24.02
CA GLN A 500 -22.31 12.04 -23.79
C GLN A 500 -22.58 11.88 -22.28
N ALA A 501 -23.82 11.99 -21.90
CA ALA A 501 -24.33 11.55 -20.61
C ALA A 501 -25.18 10.29 -20.77
N GLN A 502 -24.88 9.23 -20.02
CA GLN A 502 -25.62 7.97 -20.08
C GLN A 502 -27.07 8.11 -19.62
N LYS A 503 -27.35 8.99 -18.68
CA LYS A 503 -28.70 9.19 -18.13
C LYS A 503 -29.06 10.67 -18.05
N ASN A 504 -28.52 11.40 -17.11
CA ASN A 504 -28.83 12.80 -16.87
C ASN A 504 -27.59 13.67 -17.12
N MET A 505 -27.81 14.88 -17.62
CA MET A 505 -26.81 15.93 -17.73
C MET A 505 -27.34 17.19 -17.10
N ASP A 506 -26.68 17.72 -16.09
CA ASP A 506 -26.99 18.97 -15.43
C ASP A 506 -25.86 19.98 -15.68
N THR A 507 -26.23 21.17 -16.14
CA THR A 507 -25.29 22.30 -16.29
C THR A 507 -25.72 23.40 -15.35
N HIS A 508 -24.84 23.86 -14.47
CA HIS A 508 -25.09 24.95 -13.54
C HIS A 508 -24.07 26.06 -13.72
N VAL A 509 -24.51 27.20 -14.25
CA VAL A 509 -23.70 28.41 -14.47
C VAL A 509 -24.11 29.45 -13.46
N LYS A 510 -23.17 29.95 -12.66
CA LYS A 510 -23.45 30.87 -11.54
C LYS A 510 -23.53 32.33 -11.97
N ASN A 511 -23.07 32.68 -13.15
CA ASN A 511 -23.12 34.02 -13.70
C ASN A 511 -23.62 33.96 -15.16
N ASP A 512 -22.80 34.16 -16.15
CA ASP A 512 -23.22 34.30 -17.55
C ASP A 512 -22.90 33.02 -18.35
N GLU A 513 -23.76 32.67 -19.26
CA GLU A 513 -23.55 31.63 -20.27
C GLU A 513 -23.71 32.23 -21.67
N SER A 514 -22.78 31.96 -22.60
CA SER A 514 -22.88 32.35 -23.98
C SER A 514 -22.59 31.19 -24.94
N HIS A 515 -23.38 31.07 -25.99
CA HIS A 515 -23.19 30.12 -27.08
C HIS A 515 -23.05 30.82 -28.41
N SER A 516 -21.94 30.58 -29.11
CA SER A 516 -21.72 31.06 -30.48
C SER A 516 -21.51 29.90 -31.43
N VAL A 517 -22.35 29.76 -32.45
CA VAL A 517 -22.26 28.70 -33.45
C VAL A 517 -22.22 29.36 -34.84
N LEU A 518 -21.10 29.21 -35.52
CA LEU A 518 -20.86 29.89 -36.79
C LEU A 518 -21.66 29.30 -37.96
N ASN A 519 -22.13 28.07 -37.85
CA ASN A 519 -22.91 27.43 -38.93
C ASN A 519 -24.25 26.96 -38.38
N ASN A 520 -24.51 25.69 -38.28
CA ASN A 520 -25.81 25.13 -37.93
C ASN A 520 -25.89 24.70 -36.45
N ARG A 521 -27.01 25.00 -35.82
CA ARG A 521 -27.38 24.45 -34.50
C ARG A 521 -28.67 23.65 -34.60
N THR A 522 -28.65 22.41 -34.17
CA THR A 522 -29.84 21.54 -34.06
C THR A 522 -30.10 21.18 -32.60
N VAL A 523 -31.34 21.31 -32.16
CA VAL A 523 -31.78 20.85 -30.82
C VAL A 523 -32.95 19.89 -31.05
N SER A 524 -32.81 18.67 -30.50
CA SER A 524 -33.85 17.63 -30.52
C SER A 524 -34.17 17.20 -29.10
N VAL A 525 -35.43 17.27 -28.71
CA VAL A 525 -35.91 16.87 -27.36
C VAL A 525 -37.02 15.84 -27.54
N GLY A 526 -36.82 14.63 -27.02
CA GLY A 526 -37.71 13.50 -27.19
C GLY A 526 -39.00 13.56 -26.35
N ALA A 527 -39.05 14.43 -25.36
CA ALA A 527 -40.21 14.61 -24.48
C ALA A 527 -40.50 16.10 -24.27
N ASN A 528 -40.36 16.62 -23.07
CA ASN A 528 -40.70 18.01 -22.74
C ASN A 528 -39.51 18.92 -22.85
N ASN A 529 -39.71 20.14 -23.39
CA ASN A 529 -38.75 21.24 -23.35
C ASN A 529 -39.40 22.40 -22.59
N GLU A 530 -38.80 22.86 -21.51
CA GLU A 530 -39.25 23.99 -20.71
C GLU A 530 -38.15 25.07 -20.71
N THR A 531 -38.52 26.32 -21.00
CA THR A 531 -37.63 27.46 -20.90
C THR A 531 -38.28 28.50 -19.99
N ARG A 532 -37.61 28.87 -18.92
CA ARG A 532 -38.01 29.92 -18.00
C ARG A 532 -36.98 31.03 -17.99
N VAL A 533 -37.45 32.27 -18.19
CA VAL A 533 -36.63 33.47 -18.16
C VAL A 533 -37.29 34.47 -17.21
N ASP A 534 -36.61 34.90 -16.16
CA ASP A 534 -37.18 35.85 -15.17
C ASP A 534 -36.99 37.32 -15.64
N GLY A 535 -36.16 37.57 -16.64
CA GLY A 535 -35.97 38.87 -17.30
C GLY A 535 -36.47 38.87 -18.75
N ASP A 536 -35.80 39.58 -19.62
CA ASP A 536 -36.17 39.70 -21.02
C ASP A 536 -35.76 38.48 -21.84
N HIS A 537 -36.64 38.03 -22.76
CA HIS A 537 -36.36 36.97 -23.71
C HIS A 537 -36.47 37.50 -25.13
N THR A 538 -35.36 37.58 -25.86
CA THR A 538 -35.30 38.07 -27.23
C THR A 538 -34.92 36.97 -28.22
N LEU A 539 -35.71 36.79 -29.26
CA LEU A 539 -35.43 35.89 -30.39
C LEU A 539 -35.33 36.72 -31.68
N GLY A 540 -34.17 36.70 -32.35
CA GLY A 540 -33.93 37.34 -33.61
C GLY A 540 -33.63 36.34 -34.73
N THR A 541 -34.30 36.42 -35.88
CA THR A 541 -34.07 35.58 -37.05
C THR A 541 -33.95 36.48 -38.29
N GLN A 542 -32.81 36.40 -38.98
CA GLN A 542 -32.65 37.18 -40.25
C GLN A 542 -33.32 36.49 -41.43
N GLY A 543 -33.49 35.20 -41.39
CA GLY A 543 -34.19 34.44 -42.43
C GLY A 543 -35.62 34.09 -42.01
N ASN A 544 -36.11 32.97 -42.48
CA ASN A 544 -37.46 32.50 -42.17
C ASN A 544 -37.52 31.86 -40.75
N SER A 545 -38.54 32.23 -40.00
CA SER A 545 -38.90 31.55 -38.74
C SER A 545 -40.18 30.75 -38.93
N LYS A 546 -40.15 29.44 -38.56
CA LYS A 546 -41.31 28.57 -38.66
C LYS A 546 -41.56 27.86 -37.33
N THR A 547 -42.74 27.99 -36.79
CA THR A 547 -43.21 27.23 -35.62
C THR A 547 -44.32 26.30 -36.03
N LEU A 548 -44.21 25.01 -35.75
CA LEU A 548 -45.25 24.01 -36.03
C LEU A 548 -45.64 23.34 -34.71
N THR A 549 -46.95 23.34 -34.43
CA THR A 549 -47.53 22.67 -33.25
C THR A 549 -48.62 21.72 -33.72
N THR A 550 -48.52 20.43 -33.39
CA THR A 550 -49.57 19.44 -33.74
C THR A 550 -50.72 19.39 -32.73
N GLY A 551 -50.54 19.89 -31.55
CA GLY A 551 -51.53 20.06 -30.50
C GLY A 551 -51.98 21.51 -30.34
N ASN A 552 -52.32 21.90 -29.13
CA ASN A 552 -52.72 23.26 -28.81
C ASN A 552 -51.53 24.20 -28.66
N ARG A 553 -51.64 25.41 -29.13
CA ARG A 553 -50.71 26.52 -28.87
C ARG A 553 -51.47 27.61 -28.12
N THR A 554 -50.96 28.01 -26.98
CA THR A 554 -51.50 29.10 -26.18
C THR A 554 -50.41 30.18 -26.05
N GLU A 555 -50.74 31.42 -26.34
CA GLU A 555 -49.89 32.59 -26.10
C GLU A 555 -50.66 33.57 -25.22
N GLN A 556 -50.03 34.06 -24.16
CA GLN A 556 -50.67 35.00 -23.21
C GLN A 556 -49.69 36.11 -22.87
N ALA A 557 -50.11 37.35 -22.98
CA ALA A 557 -49.43 38.53 -22.54
C ALA A 557 -50.33 39.31 -21.57
N PHE A 558 -49.82 39.64 -20.37
CA PHE A 558 -50.62 40.39 -19.40
C PHE A 558 -50.69 41.90 -19.67
N ALA A 559 -49.77 42.45 -20.46
CA ALA A 559 -49.79 43.87 -20.82
C ALA A 559 -50.19 44.08 -22.28
N SER A 560 -49.34 43.85 -23.23
CA SER A 560 -49.62 44.03 -24.64
C SER A 560 -49.02 42.91 -25.48
N TYR A 561 -49.73 42.55 -26.55
CA TYR A 561 -49.28 41.59 -27.56
C TYR A 561 -49.37 42.26 -28.93
N THR A 562 -48.23 42.49 -29.57
CA THR A 562 -48.15 43.17 -30.87
C THR A 562 -47.67 42.19 -31.94
N ILE A 563 -48.43 42.08 -33.04
CA ILE A 563 -47.99 41.37 -34.24
C ILE A 563 -47.84 42.43 -35.35
N ALA A 564 -46.65 42.54 -35.92
CA ALA A 564 -46.34 43.45 -37.00
C ALA A 564 -45.64 42.70 -38.12
N ALA A 565 -46.00 42.98 -39.40
CA ALA A 565 -45.37 42.42 -40.56
C ALA A 565 -45.23 43.54 -41.61
N GLY A 566 -44.19 43.46 -42.42
CA GLY A 566 -43.95 44.44 -43.52
C GLY A 566 -44.93 44.29 -44.66
N ASP A 567 -45.36 43.05 -44.99
CA ASP A 567 -46.26 42.80 -46.14
C ASP A 567 -47.65 42.42 -45.75
N SER A 568 -47.83 41.36 -44.96
CA SER A 568 -49.14 40.91 -44.47
C SER A 568 -49.10 40.12 -43.17
N VAL A 569 -50.21 40.21 -42.43
CA VAL A 569 -50.52 39.29 -41.30
C VAL A 569 -51.72 38.49 -41.67
N ARG A 570 -51.66 37.17 -41.69
CA ARG A 570 -52.78 36.26 -41.96
C ARG A 570 -52.99 35.30 -40.80
N ILE A 571 -54.19 35.28 -40.26
CA ILE A 571 -54.66 34.32 -39.26
C ILE A 571 -55.72 33.45 -39.93
N GLU A 572 -55.50 32.14 -40.00
CA GLU A 572 -56.36 31.24 -40.76
C GLU A 572 -56.81 30.04 -39.89
N CYS A 573 -58.07 29.68 -39.99
CA CYS A 573 -58.64 28.49 -39.36
C CYS A 573 -59.66 27.86 -40.30
N GLY A 574 -59.30 26.74 -40.94
CA GLY A 574 -60.18 26.07 -41.93
C GLY A 574 -60.57 26.96 -43.09
N LEU A 575 -61.85 27.31 -43.22
CA LEU A 575 -62.38 28.16 -44.26
C LEU A 575 -62.43 29.66 -43.88
N SER A 576 -61.97 30.01 -42.70
CA SER A 576 -62.01 31.39 -42.18
C SER A 576 -60.63 31.98 -42.03
N ALA A 577 -60.47 33.25 -42.41
CA ALA A 577 -59.21 33.96 -42.20
C ALA A 577 -59.44 35.46 -41.89
N ILE A 578 -58.48 36.04 -41.16
CA ILE A 578 -58.32 37.49 -41.03
C ILE A 578 -56.98 37.81 -41.67
N GLU A 579 -56.96 38.75 -42.61
CA GLU A 579 -55.77 39.21 -43.32
C GLU A 579 -55.62 40.71 -43.21
N LEU A 580 -54.47 41.20 -42.81
CA LEU A 580 -54.08 42.61 -42.83
C LEU A 580 -53.01 42.73 -43.88
N THR A 581 -53.19 43.67 -44.79
CA THR A 581 -52.24 43.95 -45.87
C THR A 581 -51.49 45.29 -45.66
N LYS A 582 -50.34 45.47 -46.27
CA LYS A 582 -49.57 46.70 -46.18
C LYS A 582 -50.25 47.91 -46.77
N GLU A 583 -51.22 47.70 -47.71
CA GLU A 583 -52.01 48.74 -48.28
C GLU A 583 -53.11 49.25 -47.32
N GLY A 584 -53.17 48.73 -46.11
CA GLY A 584 -54.13 49.14 -45.10
C GLY A 584 -55.49 48.46 -45.22
N THR A 585 -55.58 47.32 -45.93
CA THR A 585 -56.82 46.56 -46.07
C THR A 585 -56.89 45.51 -44.97
N ILE A 586 -58.05 45.37 -44.32
CA ILE A 586 -58.39 44.32 -43.41
C ILE A 586 -59.45 43.42 -44.02
N ASN A 587 -59.12 42.19 -44.37
CA ASN A 587 -60.00 41.23 -44.98
C ASN A 587 -60.52 40.24 -43.91
N PHE A 588 -61.83 40.11 -43.81
CA PHE A 588 -62.46 39.05 -43.06
C PHE A 588 -63.05 38.05 -44.06
N ILE A 589 -62.50 36.90 -44.15
CA ILE A 589 -62.86 35.83 -45.09
C ILE A 589 -63.53 34.67 -44.32
N GLY A 590 -64.72 34.23 -44.75
CA GLY A 590 -65.43 33.14 -44.12
C GLY A 590 -66.82 32.95 -44.68
N LYS A 591 -67.51 31.85 -44.31
CA LYS A 591 -68.88 31.61 -44.72
C LYS A 591 -69.89 32.50 -43.97
N ASN A 592 -69.65 32.81 -42.70
CA ASN A 592 -70.49 33.64 -41.86
C ASN A 592 -69.64 34.61 -41.08
N PHE A 593 -70.09 35.83 -40.88
CA PHE A 593 -69.47 36.84 -40.07
C PHE A 593 -70.45 37.37 -39.05
N ASN A 594 -70.17 37.19 -37.76
CA ASN A 594 -71.03 37.61 -36.65
C ASN A 594 -70.24 38.59 -35.76
N ILE A 595 -70.84 39.73 -35.48
CA ILE A 595 -70.34 40.67 -34.47
C ILE A 595 -71.42 40.74 -33.37
N THR A 596 -71.06 40.38 -32.15
CA THR A 596 -71.94 40.53 -30.99
C THR A 596 -71.27 41.52 -30.03
N VAL A 597 -71.99 42.54 -29.63
CA VAL A 597 -71.53 43.55 -28.67
C VAL A 597 -72.58 43.66 -27.55
N ASP A 598 -72.12 43.70 -26.30
CA ASP A 598 -72.99 43.86 -25.12
C ASP A 598 -73.31 45.34 -24.84
N GLY A 599 -72.75 46.27 -25.57
CA GLY A 599 -72.98 47.72 -25.50
C GLY A 599 -73.18 48.35 -26.88
N ASN A 600 -72.79 49.59 -27.05
CA ASN A 600 -72.91 50.29 -28.32
C ASN A 600 -71.77 49.88 -29.27
N GLY A 601 -72.16 49.44 -30.49
CA GLY A 601 -71.20 49.21 -31.60
C GLY A 601 -71.32 50.30 -32.63
N GLU A 602 -70.17 50.84 -33.10
CA GLU A 602 -70.11 51.87 -34.13
C GLU A 602 -69.22 51.44 -35.31
N ILE A 603 -69.65 51.59 -36.51
CA ILE A 603 -68.82 51.49 -37.72
C ILE A 603 -68.77 52.87 -38.37
N ASN A 604 -67.60 53.53 -38.32
CA ASN A 604 -67.41 54.88 -38.85
C ASN A 604 -66.47 54.84 -40.03
N THR A 605 -66.88 55.37 -41.16
CA THR A 605 -66.07 55.65 -42.38
C THR A 605 -65.71 57.12 -42.43
N LYS A 606 -64.38 57.46 -42.51
CA LYS A 606 -63.92 58.84 -42.72
C LYS A 606 -63.62 59.08 -44.23
N GLY A 607 -64.58 59.60 -44.96
CA GLY A 607 -64.42 59.96 -46.32
C GLY A 607 -64.54 58.88 -47.40
N GLY A 608 -65.20 57.78 -47.08
CA GLY A 608 -65.51 56.67 -47.98
C GLY A 608 -66.94 56.14 -47.78
N GLU A 609 -67.34 55.18 -48.61
CA GLU A 609 -68.65 54.53 -48.56
C GLU A 609 -68.56 53.23 -47.79
N LEU A 610 -69.62 52.89 -47.00
CA LEU A 610 -69.77 51.55 -46.38
C LEU A 610 -70.69 50.69 -47.29
N HIS A 611 -70.08 49.78 -48.01
CA HIS A 611 -70.81 48.80 -48.81
C HIS A 611 -71.21 47.60 -48.04
N LEU A 612 -72.50 47.33 -47.89
CA LEU A 612 -73.06 46.09 -47.30
C LEU A 612 -73.70 45.30 -48.46
N ASN A 613 -73.13 44.09 -48.66
CA ASN A 613 -73.61 43.14 -49.65
C ASN A 613 -73.63 43.65 -51.11
N PRO A 614 -72.52 44.05 -51.70
CA PRO A 614 -72.49 44.72 -53.02
C PRO A 614 -72.80 43.78 -54.19
N GLU A 615 -72.77 42.48 -54.07
CA GLU A 615 -73.04 41.48 -55.13
C GLU A 615 -74.21 40.59 -54.88
N GLY A 616 -75.46 41.15 -55.04
CA GLY A 616 -76.71 40.33 -55.19
C GLY A 616 -77.28 39.65 -54.04
N GLY A 617 -76.82 39.86 -52.85
CA GLY A 617 -77.44 39.35 -51.62
C GLY A 617 -78.39 40.30 -50.98
N SER A 618 -79.27 39.88 -50.12
CA SER A 618 -80.21 40.72 -49.35
C SER A 618 -79.65 41.08 -47.97
N ALA A 619 -79.65 42.34 -47.63
CA ALA A 619 -79.32 42.83 -46.27
C ALA A 619 -80.60 42.87 -45.46
N ALA A 620 -80.66 42.17 -44.38
CA ALA A 620 -81.77 42.22 -43.43
C ALA A 620 -81.32 42.80 -42.10
N ILE A 621 -81.85 43.88 -41.66
CA ILE A 621 -81.72 44.43 -40.30
C ILE A 621 -82.84 43.94 -39.47
N ILE A 622 -82.59 42.96 -38.61
CA ILE A 622 -83.57 42.40 -37.69
C ILE A 622 -83.40 43.05 -36.34
N ALA A 623 -84.32 43.86 -35.91
CA ALA A 623 -84.38 44.39 -34.53
C ALA A 623 -85.23 43.51 -33.67
N PRO A 624 -84.67 42.85 -32.63
CA PRO A 624 -85.48 42.08 -31.66
C PRO A 624 -86.13 43.04 -30.66
N GLY A 625 -87.40 43.07 -30.59
CA GLY A 625 -88.16 43.64 -29.49
C GLY A 625 -88.58 45.12 -29.61
N SER A 626 -89.79 45.43 -29.15
CA SER A 626 -90.31 46.79 -29.07
C SER A 626 -89.54 47.68 -28.10
N GLY A 627 -88.84 48.68 -28.61
CA GLY A 627 -88.29 49.73 -27.79
C GLY A 627 -86.93 50.29 -28.20
N HIS A 628 -86.23 49.67 -29.08
CA HIS A 628 -84.92 50.19 -29.50
C HIS A 628 -84.99 50.93 -30.84
N LYS A 629 -84.67 52.23 -30.86
CA LYS A 629 -84.56 53.02 -32.11
C LYS A 629 -83.27 52.66 -32.79
N ASN A 630 -83.34 52.10 -33.99
CA ASN A 630 -82.23 51.95 -34.88
C ASN A 630 -81.85 53.32 -35.43
N LYS A 631 -80.76 53.96 -34.96
CA LYS A 631 -80.23 55.17 -35.51
C LYS A 631 -79.21 54.83 -36.62
N ILE A 632 -79.70 54.82 -37.87
CA ILE A 632 -78.85 54.78 -39.04
C ILE A 632 -78.62 56.26 -39.46
N LYS A 633 -77.32 56.73 -39.44
CA LYS A 633 -77.08 58.12 -39.77
C LYS A 633 -77.24 58.39 -41.25
N SER A 634 -77.78 59.53 -41.52
CA SER A 634 -78.34 60.19 -42.69
C SER A 634 -78.16 59.62 -44.12
N GLU A 635 -76.94 59.25 -44.54
CA GLU A 635 -76.70 58.76 -45.91
C GLU A 635 -77.12 57.32 -46.16
N ILE A 636 -77.03 56.48 -45.16
CA ILE A 636 -77.46 55.10 -45.19
C ILE A 636 -79.03 55.00 -45.04
N GLU A 637 -79.59 55.93 -44.31
CA GLU A 637 -81.08 56.00 -44.19
C GLU A 637 -81.76 56.27 -45.59
N ASN A 638 -81.14 57.06 -46.41
CA ASN A 638 -81.63 57.33 -47.76
C ASN A 638 -81.57 56.12 -48.72
N TYR A 639 -80.46 55.35 -48.64
CA TYR A 639 -80.35 54.14 -49.45
C TYR A 639 -81.35 53.05 -49.06
N PHE A 640 -81.57 52.81 -47.83
CA PHE A 640 -82.53 51.85 -47.34
C PHE A 640 -84.02 52.30 -47.47
N SER A 641 -84.28 53.60 -47.39
CA SER A 641 -85.59 54.15 -47.62
C SER A 641 -86.00 54.08 -49.11
N SER A 642 -85.07 54.20 -50.06
CA SER A 642 -85.35 54.05 -51.47
C SER A 642 -85.63 52.59 -51.92
N SER A 643 -84.94 51.64 -51.28
CA SER A 643 -85.10 50.19 -51.58
C SER A 643 -86.38 49.58 -50.98
N THR A 644 -86.87 50.06 -49.83
CA THR A 644 -88.12 49.59 -49.22
C THR A 644 -89.38 50.16 -49.94
N ASN A 645 -89.25 51.22 -50.71
CA ASN A 645 -90.42 51.71 -51.42
C ASN A 645 -90.66 51.02 -52.81
N ASN A 646 -89.72 50.12 -53.22
CA ASN A 646 -89.93 49.37 -54.50
C ASN A 646 -90.56 47.96 -54.28
N THR A 647 -91.01 47.61 -53.10
CA THR A 647 -91.72 46.32 -52.84
C THR A 647 -93.22 46.48 -52.47
N LYS A 648 -93.85 47.51 -53.07
CA LYS A 648 -95.33 47.54 -53.14
C LYS A 648 -95.73 47.74 -54.56
N GLY A 649 -95.90 46.65 -55.22
CA GLY A 649 -96.50 46.57 -56.52
C GLY A 649 -96.60 45.12 -56.91
#